data_fcef8afb709542fa3d8068702a69ff72
#
_entry.id   fcef8afb709542fa3d8068702a69ff72
#
_cell.length_a   1.000
_cell.length_b   1.000
_cell.length_c   1.000
_cell.angle_alpha   90.00
_cell.angle_beta   90.00
_cell.angle_gamma   90.00
#
_symmetry.space_group_name_H-M   'P 1'
#
loop_
_entity.id
_entity.type
_entity.pdbx_description
1 polymer ?
#
loop_
_entity_poly.entity_id
_entity_poly.type
_entity_poly.pdbx_seq_one_letter_code
_entity_poly.pdbx_strand_id
1 'polypeptide(L)'
;MNIIKLIKLLLYGSLLNYVMALYQHKENVFDKFKINNEQITKPKTTRTRRSEITKIIKEIASNATHSSIHQMSVTVRVRLLNPRLPDFIKPKKYEIELTLETEEDIFYGECRIMIIIRKATQNISLHSANLEITEVILTRKIDKYIIVDKARNISYIYELQIVVLYFSEILRPGNYTLSITYKGVIANDGGFVKVSYINAIGEKKWLIVTNNSAIGMRRLFPCWDEPGLKAEFVIVVNVPYNESYNVFSNSFLLFSSTSKPLTTYYIVTPEISTYRIGIVIFDKHDYTDISPIQNLKLWRRELIEDVTCTVEHTWQLQKGYLLRKQFAITGLPDDGVDKLAFVLYREEDIIYNEKIDPIARKIESSRKIGRKVVGQLFDTAVSPSWWSCMWLNEGIATLFGVYTINQTMPDTRMLDLFVVQTQQESLRLDDSQVMNPLDSEVNSISEINSLFSFTYYIKAPSILRMLHHTVGDEIFQKGINMYMKRKTGSLDDFWTVMQSVYDSQTMDLEKINVKDLMNLWIQEKQYPILNVTEIFDSEWTKIVLETASENWTVPLTHHVYINLKRILPTFCLSREQKHFLTTCYNSEHSRFIIINRQQTGYYRVYYHLESWLRITNYLNSKNYSNINVLNRAQIIDDTFHLAISSKLNFYLFWDVVSYLKWETDYIPWYPMFKAAEYMSHILPFDNVDSKVFKMKLLMQLGPLLQKIGYEEESNDDTFIKCLRQEALRWACILDDSECKKHAEYKLRWHLLNPIKNQLLPWWREWTFCNGLCVSSISLDQLFIDLNEVSRIEYPEMMNSLACCNNTYSLRSLFDKLKKLRNDYIFSYTKDNARMISFIKNYIYWFYYVIQRHANDDSINYILLNNFEEIKPKEISTTAAVINIINYTYSGKLLCEVSFIKHNNSFHIFLLNYNTLIIFYMS
;
A
#
# COMPACT_ATOMS: atom_id res chain seq x y z
N MET A 1 3.27 -15.18 0.22
CA MET A 1 3.93 -13.87 0.47
C MET A 1 5.43 -14.06 0.36
N ASN A 2 6.11 -13.39 -0.55
CA ASN A 2 7.54 -13.65 -0.83
C ASN A 2 8.40 -13.38 0.42
N ILE A 3 9.25 -14.33 0.82
CA ILE A 3 10.19 -14.20 1.97
C ILE A 3 10.97 -12.89 1.89
N ILE A 4 11.37 -12.48 0.69
CA ILE A 4 12.05 -11.21 0.43
C ILE A 4 11.15 -9.99 0.77
N LYS A 5 9.82 -10.10 0.60
CA LYS A 5 8.88 -9.05 1.00
C LYS A 5 8.64 -9.00 2.50
N LEU A 6 8.62 -10.16 3.14
CA LEU A 6 8.56 -10.25 4.61
C LEU A 6 9.85 -9.67 5.21
N ILE A 7 11.00 -10.03 4.66
CA ILE A 7 12.31 -9.47 5.06
C ILE A 7 12.40 -7.98 4.72
N LYS A 8 11.90 -7.53 3.56
CA LYS A 8 11.83 -6.10 3.22
C LYS A 8 10.82 -5.34 4.09
N LEU A 9 9.65 -5.90 4.42
CA LEU A 9 8.70 -5.30 5.35
C LEU A 9 9.24 -5.25 6.79
N LEU A 10 9.94 -6.29 7.23
CA LEU A 10 10.58 -6.35 8.54
C LEU A 10 11.82 -5.44 8.61
N LEU A 11 12.61 -5.35 7.54
CA LEU A 11 13.70 -4.39 7.43
C LEU A 11 13.19 -2.95 7.26
N TYR A 12 12.07 -2.74 6.57
CA TYR A 12 11.43 -1.42 6.47
C TYR A 12 10.81 -1.01 7.81
N GLY A 13 10.16 -1.91 8.55
CA GLY A 13 9.65 -1.63 9.89
C GLY A 13 10.76 -1.34 10.90
N SER A 14 11.85 -2.09 10.86
CA SER A 14 13.02 -1.86 11.72
C SER A 14 13.85 -0.65 11.27
N LEU A 15 13.94 -0.38 9.95
CA LEU A 15 14.55 0.85 9.43
C LEU A 15 13.69 2.08 9.73
N LEU A 16 12.37 1.97 9.68
CA LEU A 16 11.44 3.04 10.08
C LEU A 16 11.58 3.33 11.57
N ASN A 17 11.63 2.30 12.43
CA ASN A 17 11.87 2.48 13.86
C ASN A 17 13.28 3.02 14.15
N TYR A 18 14.29 2.62 13.38
CA TYR A 18 15.64 3.17 13.47
C TYR A 18 15.71 4.62 12.98
N VAL A 19 15.04 4.94 11.89
CA VAL A 19 14.92 6.32 11.38
C VAL A 19 14.08 7.19 12.32
N MET A 20 13.03 6.64 12.93
CA MET A 20 12.23 7.34 13.96
C MET A 20 13.02 7.57 15.25
N ALA A 21 13.82 6.61 15.69
CA ALA A 21 14.72 6.76 16.83
C ALA A 21 15.81 7.80 16.55
N LEU A 22 16.36 7.85 15.34
CA LEU A 22 17.29 8.91 14.90
C LEU A 22 16.59 10.28 14.80
N TYR A 23 15.29 10.32 14.47
CA TYR A 23 14.51 11.56 14.42
C TYR A 23 14.21 12.09 15.83
N GLN A 24 13.81 11.24 16.77
CA GLN A 24 13.61 11.61 18.18
C GLN A 24 14.91 12.02 18.87
N HIS A 25 16.05 11.41 18.50
CA HIS A 25 17.36 11.85 19.00
C HIS A 25 17.74 13.24 18.44
N LYS A 26 17.25 13.61 17.24
CA LYS A 26 17.41 14.96 16.70
C LYS A 26 16.53 16.00 17.40
N GLU A 27 15.30 15.68 17.75
CA GLU A 27 14.44 16.60 18.53
C GLU A 27 15.02 16.91 19.92
N ASN A 28 15.56 15.90 20.62
CA ASN A 28 16.23 16.11 21.91
C ASN A 28 17.54 16.93 21.83
N VAL A 29 18.15 17.02 20.66
CA VAL A 29 19.29 17.93 20.39
C VAL A 29 18.79 19.32 20.02
N PHE A 30 17.63 19.44 19.34
CA PHE A 30 17.03 20.74 18.98
C PHE A 30 16.40 21.46 20.18
N ASP A 31 15.83 20.74 21.16
CA ASP A 31 15.30 21.35 22.40
C ASP A 31 16.36 21.95 23.32
N LYS A 32 17.63 21.57 23.15
CA LYS A 32 18.77 22.24 23.84
C LYS A 32 19.20 23.56 23.17
N PHE A 33 18.69 23.89 22.00
CA PHE A 33 18.94 25.12 21.27
C PHE A 33 17.67 25.93 21.04
N LYS A 34 16.93 26.23 22.12
CA LYS A 34 15.89 27.28 22.07
C LYS A 34 16.55 28.64 21.87
N ILE A 35 16.66 29.04 20.62
CA ILE A 35 16.89 30.45 20.27
C ILE A 35 15.53 31.14 20.22
N ASN A 36 15.38 32.18 21.06
CA ASN A 36 14.18 32.96 21.20
C ASN A 36 13.62 33.45 19.85
N ASN A 37 12.38 32.98 19.55
CA ASN A 37 11.64 33.30 18.32
C ASN A 37 10.87 34.63 18.39
N GLU A 38 11.46 35.71 18.89
CA GLU A 38 10.74 37.00 18.94
C GLU A 38 11.21 38.06 17.95
N GLN A 39 11.99 37.75 16.93
CA GLN A 39 12.33 38.75 15.89
C GLN A 39 12.47 38.21 14.48
N ILE A 40 11.41 37.70 13.87
CA ILE A 40 11.38 37.57 12.40
C ILE A 40 9.98 37.93 11.87
N THR A 41 9.73 39.21 11.77
CA THR A 41 8.65 39.72 10.90
C THR A 41 9.29 40.58 9.81
N LYS A 42 9.35 40.08 8.59
CA LYS A 42 9.25 40.70 7.25
C LYS A 42 10.12 39.97 6.22
N PRO A 43 9.67 39.79 4.98
CA PRO A 43 10.40 39.03 3.96
C PRO A 43 11.58 39.83 3.39
N LYS A 44 12.77 39.33 3.56
CA LYS A 44 13.98 39.83 2.90
C LYS A 44 14.32 39.03 1.66
N THR A 45 14.82 39.71 0.66
CA THR A 45 15.16 39.20 -0.68
C THR A 45 16.15 38.03 -0.67
N THR A 46 16.11 37.18 -1.69
CA THR A 46 16.89 35.93 -1.86
C THR A 46 18.42 36.05 -1.64
N ARG A 47 18.98 37.24 -1.77
CA ARG A 47 20.43 37.48 -1.61
C ARG A 47 20.86 37.52 -0.13
N THR A 48 19.99 37.97 0.76
CA THR A 48 20.24 38.08 2.21
C THR A 48 20.15 36.67 2.88
N ARG A 49 19.23 35.82 2.42
CA ARG A 49 19.12 34.46 2.92
C ARG A 49 20.39 33.60 2.68
N ARG A 50 21.06 33.82 1.55
CA ARG A 50 22.29 33.07 1.19
C ARG A 50 23.47 33.42 2.11
N SER A 51 23.58 34.65 2.57
CA SER A 51 24.64 35.09 3.51
C SER A 51 24.39 34.61 4.94
N GLU A 52 23.13 34.54 5.38
CA GLU A 52 22.75 34.04 6.72
C GLU A 52 22.95 32.55 6.83
N ILE A 53 22.55 31.80 5.82
CA ILE A 53 22.77 30.34 5.74
C ILE A 53 24.27 30.01 5.76
N THR A 54 25.09 30.79 5.05
CA THR A 54 26.56 30.60 5.04
C THR A 54 27.19 30.88 6.41
N LYS A 55 26.61 31.81 7.18
CA LYS A 55 27.06 32.13 8.53
C LYS A 55 26.70 31.05 9.54
N ILE A 56 25.47 30.51 9.46
CA ILE A 56 25.00 29.38 10.27
C ILE A 56 25.81 28.10 9.97
N ILE A 57 26.13 27.84 8.71
CA ILE A 57 26.96 26.68 8.31
C ILE A 57 28.39 26.81 8.88
N LYS A 58 28.97 27.99 8.90
CA LYS A 58 30.29 28.24 9.49
C LYS A 58 30.30 28.06 11.01
N GLU A 59 29.26 28.45 11.69
CA GLU A 59 29.11 28.33 13.13
C GLU A 59 28.88 26.90 13.59
N ILE A 60 28.13 26.10 12.79
CA ILE A 60 27.92 24.66 13.00
C ILE A 60 29.23 23.88 12.73
N ALA A 61 30.00 24.29 11.69
CA ALA A 61 31.25 23.63 11.31
C ALA A 61 32.38 23.79 12.34
N SER A 62 32.33 24.85 13.17
CA SER A 62 33.35 25.06 14.21
C SER A 62 33.18 24.17 15.46
N ASN A 63 32.02 23.53 15.63
CA ASN A 63 31.69 22.76 16.84
C ASN A 63 31.53 21.24 16.62
N ALA A 64 31.86 20.72 15.44
CA ALA A 64 31.69 19.29 15.10
C ALA A 64 33.03 18.59 14.85
N THR A 65 33.14 17.29 15.20
CA THR A 65 34.31 16.45 14.91
C THR A 65 34.42 16.12 13.41
N HIS A 66 35.64 15.87 12.91
CA HIS A 66 35.95 15.76 11.48
C HIS A 66 35.12 14.72 10.68
N SER A 67 34.68 13.62 11.30
CA SER A 67 33.86 12.61 10.61
C SER A 67 32.38 13.03 10.49
N SER A 68 31.88 13.76 11.49
CA SER A 68 30.50 14.30 11.50
C SER A 68 30.34 15.45 10.50
N ILE A 69 31.43 16.22 10.27
CA ILE A 69 31.44 17.35 9.32
C ILE A 69 31.33 16.81 7.88
N HIS A 70 31.96 15.68 7.57
CA HIS A 70 31.91 15.12 6.21
C HIS A 70 30.52 14.59 5.87
N GLN A 71 29.87 13.87 6.77
CA GLN A 71 28.48 13.40 6.59
C GLN A 71 27.46 14.55 6.56
N MET A 72 27.61 15.56 7.42
CA MET A 72 26.74 16.74 7.40
C MET A 72 26.92 17.58 6.13
N SER A 73 28.16 17.73 5.63
CA SER A 73 28.41 18.49 4.40
C SER A 73 27.83 17.80 3.16
N VAL A 74 27.85 16.48 3.12
CA VAL A 74 27.22 15.69 2.05
C VAL A 74 25.69 15.81 2.12
N THR A 75 25.11 15.67 3.29
CA THR A 75 23.65 15.75 3.48
C THR A 75 23.09 17.15 3.18
N VAL A 76 23.81 18.21 3.56
CA VAL A 76 23.44 19.59 3.24
C VAL A 76 23.64 19.89 1.76
N ARG A 77 24.69 19.38 1.12
CA ARG A 77 24.90 19.49 -0.33
C ARG A 77 23.80 18.79 -1.13
N VAL A 78 23.40 17.60 -0.74
CA VAL A 78 22.32 16.86 -1.43
C VAL A 78 20.96 17.57 -1.33
N ARG A 79 20.67 18.23 -0.20
CA ARG A 79 19.44 19.05 -0.05
C ARG A 79 19.40 20.32 -0.88
N LEU A 80 20.54 20.80 -1.37
CA LEU A 80 20.64 21.99 -2.22
C LEU A 80 20.60 21.66 -3.72
N LEU A 81 20.68 20.39 -4.10
CA LEU A 81 20.63 19.94 -5.49
C LEU A 81 19.17 19.76 -5.93
N ASN A 82 18.77 20.47 -6.95
CA ASN A 82 17.45 20.34 -7.55
C ASN A 82 17.43 19.08 -8.45
N PRO A 83 16.54 18.11 -8.22
CA PRO A 83 16.42 16.90 -9.06
C PRO A 83 15.79 17.18 -10.44
N ARG A 84 15.25 18.40 -10.67
CA ARG A 84 14.65 18.77 -11.95
C ARG A 84 15.71 19.14 -12.98
N LEU A 85 15.45 18.69 -14.20
CA LEU A 85 16.24 19.08 -15.36
C LEU A 85 15.90 20.51 -15.82
N PRO A 86 16.82 21.18 -16.55
CA PRO A 86 16.53 22.48 -17.14
C PRO A 86 15.32 22.47 -18.08
N ASP A 87 14.40 23.40 -17.91
CA ASP A 87 13.13 23.46 -18.64
C ASP A 87 13.24 23.97 -20.10
N PHE A 88 14.40 24.53 -20.47
CA PHE A 88 14.64 25.11 -21.81
C PHE A 88 15.09 24.06 -22.84
N ILE A 89 15.30 22.80 -22.44
CA ILE A 89 15.56 21.66 -23.34
C ILE A 89 14.41 20.66 -23.17
N LYS A 90 13.73 20.37 -24.28
CA LYS A 90 12.61 19.42 -24.25
C LYS A 90 12.78 18.32 -25.29
N PRO A 91 12.59 17.04 -24.92
CA PRO A 91 12.53 15.96 -25.87
C PRO A 91 11.22 16.04 -26.67
N LYS A 92 11.26 15.57 -27.92
CA LYS A 92 10.12 15.44 -28.82
C LYS A 92 9.86 14.01 -29.25
N LYS A 93 10.94 13.29 -29.59
CA LYS A 93 10.86 11.93 -30.05
C LYS A 93 12.10 11.16 -29.65
N TYR A 94 11.91 9.94 -29.22
CA TYR A 94 12.97 8.96 -28.98
C TYR A 94 12.87 7.84 -30.02
N GLU A 95 14.03 7.44 -30.55
CA GLU A 95 14.20 6.21 -31.30
C GLU A 95 15.20 5.37 -30.50
N ILE A 96 14.73 4.26 -29.94
CA ILE A 96 15.46 3.45 -28.98
C ILE A 96 15.63 2.07 -29.59
N GLU A 97 16.87 1.63 -29.73
CA GLU A 97 17.22 0.27 -30.13
C GLU A 97 17.95 -0.41 -28.97
N LEU A 98 17.44 -1.56 -28.55
CA LEU A 98 17.95 -2.35 -27.41
C LEU A 98 18.33 -3.74 -27.92
N THR A 99 19.57 -4.15 -27.69
CA THR A 99 20.07 -5.48 -28.01
C THR A 99 20.43 -6.20 -26.71
N LEU A 100 19.72 -7.28 -26.38
CA LEU A 100 19.88 -8.03 -25.15
C LEU A 100 20.86 -9.17 -25.33
N GLU A 101 21.75 -9.35 -24.32
CA GLU A 101 22.61 -10.50 -24.11
C GLU A 101 22.16 -11.21 -22.82
N THR A 102 21.19 -12.10 -22.98
CA THR A 102 20.46 -12.69 -21.83
C THR A 102 21.26 -13.66 -20.99
N GLU A 103 22.37 -14.20 -21.50
CA GLU A 103 23.28 -15.09 -20.78
C GLU A 103 24.19 -14.30 -19.81
N GLU A 104 24.60 -13.10 -20.21
CA GLU A 104 25.48 -12.22 -19.42
C GLU A 104 24.71 -11.23 -18.56
N ASP A 105 23.36 -11.19 -18.66
CA ASP A 105 22.49 -10.23 -18.00
C ASP A 105 22.83 -8.76 -18.32
N ILE A 106 23.26 -8.50 -19.58
CA ILE A 106 23.60 -7.17 -20.09
C ILE A 106 22.76 -6.82 -21.32
N PHE A 107 22.71 -5.55 -21.66
CA PHE A 107 22.14 -5.07 -22.91
C PHE A 107 22.95 -3.90 -23.46
N TYR A 108 22.92 -3.75 -24.78
CA TYR A 108 23.45 -2.61 -25.50
C TYR A 108 22.30 -1.76 -26.01
N GLY A 109 22.45 -0.45 -25.97
CA GLY A 109 21.43 0.49 -26.41
C GLY A 109 21.98 1.59 -27.31
N GLU A 110 21.21 1.91 -28.33
CA GLU A 110 21.34 3.16 -29.11
C GLU A 110 20.07 3.97 -28.92
N CYS A 111 20.20 5.22 -28.48
CA CYS A 111 19.07 6.12 -28.25
C CYS A 111 19.29 7.41 -29.04
N ARG A 112 18.42 7.67 -30.05
CA ARG A 112 18.38 8.91 -30.82
C ARG A 112 17.24 9.77 -30.33
N ILE A 113 17.55 10.95 -29.78
CA ILE A 113 16.57 11.83 -29.16
C ILE A 113 16.46 13.13 -29.94
N MET A 114 15.31 13.39 -30.55
CA MET A 114 15.00 14.70 -31.13
C MET A 114 14.64 15.66 -30.02
N ILE A 115 15.41 16.73 -29.87
CA ILE A 115 15.26 17.73 -28.80
C ILE A 115 15.07 19.13 -29.35
N ILE A 116 14.38 19.97 -28.58
CA ILE A 116 14.28 21.43 -28.86
C ILE A 116 15.02 22.15 -27.77
N ILE A 117 16.01 22.94 -28.15
CA ILE A 117 16.71 23.88 -27.26
C ILE A 117 16.06 25.26 -27.45
N ARG A 118 15.60 25.87 -26.36
CA ARG A 118 14.93 27.18 -26.39
C ARG A 118 15.81 28.35 -25.95
N LYS A 119 16.87 28.02 -25.21
CA LYS A 119 17.85 29.00 -24.68
C LYS A 119 19.25 28.53 -25.01
N ALA A 120 20.13 29.42 -25.45
CA ALA A 120 21.51 29.09 -25.75
C ALA A 120 22.20 28.43 -24.52
N THR A 121 22.89 27.34 -24.77
CA THR A 121 23.60 26.57 -23.73
C THR A 121 24.85 25.90 -24.31
N GLN A 122 25.79 25.51 -23.48
CA GLN A 122 26.98 24.75 -23.89
C GLN A 122 26.95 23.30 -23.37
N ASN A 123 25.87 22.95 -22.65
CA ASN A 123 25.69 21.58 -22.13
C ASN A 123 24.24 21.11 -22.25
N ILE A 124 24.07 19.80 -22.23
CA ILE A 124 22.78 19.11 -22.16
C ILE A 124 22.79 18.21 -20.95
N SER A 125 21.80 18.38 -20.05
CA SER A 125 21.60 17.54 -18.88
C SER A 125 20.42 16.62 -19.08
N LEU A 126 20.58 15.32 -18.75
CA LEU A 126 19.50 14.32 -18.78
C LEU A 126 19.74 13.26 -17.70
N HIS A 127 18.72 12.49 -17.38
CA HIS A 127 18.84 11.42 -16.40
C HIS A 127 19.49 10.18 -17.02
N SER A 128 20.41 9.58 -16.27
CA SER A 128 21.04 8.30 -16.60
C SER A 128 21.55 7.65 -15.31
N ALA A 129 21.24 6.40 -15.10
CA ALA A 129 21.65 5.65 -13.91
C ALA A 129 22.12 4.25 -14.29
N ASN A 130 23.32 3.86 -13.83
CA ASN A 130 23.92 2.56 -14.09
C ASN A 130 24.03 2.22 -15.59
N LEU A 131 24.19 3.22 -16.44
CA LEU A 131 24.47 3.07 -17.87
C LEU A 131 25.89 3.55 -18.17
N GLU A 132 26.65 2.75 -18.88
CA GLU A 132 27.98 3.10 -19.40
C GLU A 132 27.80 3.73 -20.79
N ILE A 133 27.94 5.06 -20.84
CA ILE A 133 27.83 5.80 -22.10
C ILE A 133 29.16 5.70 -22.85
N THR A 134 29.11 5.14 -24.07
CA THR A 134 30.32 4.91 -24.90
C THR A 134 30.50 5.99 -25.96
N GLU A 135 29.41 6.52 -26.52
CA GLU A 135 29.53 7.57 -27.53
C GLU A 135 28.32 8.55 -27.45
N VAL A 136 28.60 9.84 -27.69
CA VAL A 136 27.56 10.89 -27.73
C VAL A 136 27.82 11.77 -28.93
N ILE A 137 26.85 11.84 -29.84
CA ILE A 137 26.87 12.64 -31.06
C ILE A 137 25.65 13.56 -31.07
N LEU A 138 25.88 14.84 -31.31
CA LEU A 138 24.82 15.84 -31.50
C LEU A 138 24.79 16.29 -32.96
N THR A 139 23.64 16.21 -33.59
CA THR A 139 23.48 16.64 -34.99
C THR A 139 22.46 17.77 -35.08
N ARG A 140 22.72 18.74 -35.94
CA ARG A 140 21.80 19.83 -36.29
C ARG A 140 21.67 19.93 -37.81
N LYS A 141 20.44 19.89 -38.28
CA LYS A 141 20.18 20.14 -39.72
C LYS A 141 19.87 21.64 -39.91
N ILE A 142 20.65 22.28 -40.75
CA ILE A 142 20.43 23.67 -41.21
C ILE A 142 20.38 23.65 -42.75
N ASP A 143 19.21 23.86 -43.30
CA ASP A 143 18.93 23.73 -44.73
C ASP A 143 19.35 22.38 -45.30
N LYS A 144 20.39 22.36 -46.13
CA LYS A 144 20.96 21.14 -46.77
C LYS A 144 22.16 20.56 -45.97
N TYR A 145 22.67 21.24 -44.95
CA TYR A 145 23.86 20.85 -44.21
C TYR A 145 23.50 20.18 -42.89
N ILE A 146 24.29 19.18 -42.54
CA ILE A 146 24.23 18.51 -41.24
C ILE A 146 25.50 18.87 -40.47
N ILE A 147 25.34 19.60 -39.39
CA ILE A 147 26.43 19.88 -38.46
C ILE A 147 26.47 18.75 -37.45
N VAL A 148 27.65 18.18 -37.25
CA VAL A 148 27.90 17.10 -36.28
C VAL A 148 28.89 17.61 -35.24
N ASP A 149 28.53 17.46 -33.97
CA ASP A 149 29.42 17.73 -32.83
C ASP A 149 29.43 16.53 -31.88
N LYS A 150 30.60 16.20 -31.36
CA LYS A 150 30.78 15.15 -30.35
C LYS A 150 30.90 15.76 -28.96
N ALA A 151 30.33 15.11 -27.95
CA ALA A 151 30.52 15.57 -26.60
C ALA A 151 32.01 15.55 -26.21
N ARG A 152 32.54 16.69 -25.76
CA ARG A 152 33.94 16.82 -25.30
C ARG A 152 34.17 16.18 -23.95
N ASN A 153 33.18 16.27 -23.08
CA ASN A 153 33.24 15.76 -21.72
C ASN A 153 31.88 15.28 -21.27
N ILE A 154 31.84 14.22 -20.49
CA ILE A 154 30.68 13.65 -19.87
C ILE A 154 30.91 13.67 -18.37
N SER A 155 30.04 14.33 -17.63
CA SER A 155 30.10 14.45 -16.16
C SER A 155 28.84 13.85 -15.53
N TYR A 156 29.01 13.09 -14.45
CA TYR A 156 27.90 12.44 -13.73
C TYR A 156 27.67 13.11 -12.36
N ILE A 157 26.41 13.38 -12.06
CA ILE A 157 25.95 13.77 -10.75
C ILE A 157 25.21 12.57 -10.17
N TYR A 158 25.95 11.67 -9.52
CA TYR A 158 25.45 10.37 -9.09
C TYR A 158 24.28 10.46 -8.12
N GLU A 159 24.29 11.44 -7.22
CA GLU A 159 23.25 11.67 -6.22
C GLU A 159 21.87 12.00 -6.85
N LEU A 160 21.89 12.61 -8.04
CA LEU A 160 20.69 12.96 -8.80
C LEU A 160 20.45 12.02 -9.98
N GLN A 161 21.38 11.10 -10.28
CA GLN A 161 21.35 10.26 -11.47
C GLN A 161 21.24 11.10 -12.77
N ILE A 162 21.98 12.19 -12.81
CA ILE A 162 22.04 13.11 -13.96
C ILE A 162 23.39 12.99 -14.62
N VAL A 163 23.38 12.92 -15.95
CA VAL A 163 24.55 13.07 -16.80
C VAL A 163 24.51 14.43 -17.48
N VAL A 164 25.67 15.11 -17.52
CA VAL A 164 25.86 16.41 -18.17
C VAL A 164 26.83 16.24 -19.31
N LEU A 165 26.38 16.52 -20.52
CA LEU A 165 27.13 16.42 -21.78
C LEU A 165 27.59 17.80 -22.19
N TYR A 166 28.91 18.01 -22.29
CA TYR A 166 29.52 19.27 -22.67
C TYR A 166 29.95 19.26 -24.14
N PHE A 167 29.59 20.29 -24.88
CA PHE A 167 29.91 20.46 -26.29
C PHE A 167 30.93 21.55 -26.52
N SER A 168 31.57 21.51 -27.69
CA SER A 168 32.64 22.46 -28.08
C SER A 168 32.11 23.87 -28.26
N GLU A 169 30.93 23.99 -28.91
CA GLU A 169 30.31 25.21 -29.28
C GLU A 169 29.07 25.54 -28.45
N ILE A 170 28.65 26.79 -28.49
CA ILE A 170 27.38 27.22 -27.90
C ILE A 170 26.24 26.72 -28.78
N LEU A 171 25.41 25.87 -28.21
CA LEU A 171 24.21 25.35 -28.84
C LEU A 171 23.14 26.43 -28.85
N ARG A 172 22.86 26.99 -30.02
CA ARG A 172 21.84 28.03 -30.23
C ARG A 172 20.44 27.44 -30.20
N PRO A 173 19.39 28.23 -29.89
CA PRO A 173 18.01 27.77 -29.98
C PRO A 173 17.73 27.11 -31.34
N GLY A 174 17.00 25.95 -31.27
CA GLY A 174 16.67 25.17 -32.47
C GLY A 174 16.44 23.69 -32.18
N ASN A 175 16.25 22.96 -33.27
CA ASN A 175 16.04 21.51 -33.22
C ASN A 175 17.38 20.77 -33.42
N TYR A 176 17.60 19.78 -32.57
CA TYR A 176 18.80 18.94 -32.59
C TYR A 176 18.41 17.47 -32.49
N THR A 177 19.28 16.58 -32.91
CA THR A 177 19.17 15.15 -32.66
C THR A 177 20.40 14.72 -31.85
N LEU A 178 20.18 14.19 -30.66
CA LEU A 178 21.18 13.68 -29.75
C LEU A 178 21.19 12.16 -29.86
N SER A 179 22.30 11.57 -30.34
CA SER A 179 22.50 10.12 -30.44
C SER A 179 23.45 9.68 -29.34
N ILE A 180 23.05 8.68 -28.55
CA ILE A 180 23.82 8.15 -27.43
C ILE A 180 23.89 6.63 -27.57
N THR A 181 25.11 6.09 -27.56
CA THR A 181 25.37 4.65 -27.49
C THR A 181 25.82 4.29 -26.09
N TYR A 182 25.28 3.22 -25.53
CA TYR A 182 25.52 2.86 -24.13
C TYR A 182 25.37 1.36 -23.90
N LYS A 183 25.87 0.91 -22.74
CA LYS A 183 25.73 -0.43 -22.22
C LYS A 183 25.04 -0.37 -20.86
N GLY A 184 24.16 -1.33 -20.57
CA GLY A 184 23.45 -1.45 -19.29
C GLY A 184 23.44 -2.89 -18.80
N VAL A 185 23.01 -3.05 -17.54
CA VAL A 185 22.89 -4.36 -16.87
C VAL A 185 21.42 -4.65 -16.57
N ILE A 186 21.01 -5.89 -16.80
CA ILE A 186 19.69 -6.41 -16.41
C ILE A 186 19.77 -6.75 -14.92
N ALA A 187 19.16 -5.91 -14.08
CA ALA A 187 19.25 -6.01 -12.62
C ALA A 187 17.86 -5.87 -11.97
N ASN A 188 17.71 -6.43 -10.77
CA ASN A 188 16.43 -6.45 -10.06
C ASN A 188 16.01 -5.09 -9.46
N ASP A 189 16.82 -4.05 -9.59
CA ASP A 189 16.65 -2.76 -8.92
C ASP A 189 16.19 -1.61 -9.85
N GLY A 190 15.92 -1.90 -11.13
CA GLY A 190 15.42 -0.90 -12.10
C GLY A 190 15.81 -1.18 -13.54
N GLY A 191 15.20 -0.47 -14.50
CA GLY A 191 15.38 -0.75 -15.92
C GLY A 191 14.70 -2.06 -16.32
N PHE A 192 15.46 -3.00 -16.85
CA PHE A 192 15.01 -4.37 -17.06
C PHE A 192 15.16 -5.20 -15.79
N VAL A 193 14.13 -6.00 -15.49
CA VAL A 193 14.12 -7.01 -14.42
C VAL A 193 13.95 -8.39 -15.05
N LYS A 194 14.84 -9.31 -14.69
CA LYS A 194 14.76 -10.70 -15.10
C LYS A 194 14.13 -11.54 -13.99
N VAL A 195 12.95 -12.09 -14.28
CA VAL A 195 12.19 -12.93 -13.35
C VAL A 195 12.30 -14.37 -13.78
N SER A 196 12.70 -15.27 -12.88
CA SER A 196 12.70 -16.70 -13.14
C SER A 196 11.44 -17.36 -12.59
N TYR A 197 10.87 -18.27 -13.36
CA TYR A 197 9.68 -19.04 -13.00
C TYR A 197 9.85 -20.50 -13.40
N ILE A 198 9.00 -21.36 -12.87
CA ILE A 198 8.94 -22.78 -13.24
C ILE A 198 7.67 -22.94 -14.09
N ASN A 199 7.82 -23.45 -15.32
CA ASN A 199 6.70 -23.69 -16.20
C ASN A 199 5.89 -24.93 -15.81
N ALA A 200 4.79 -25.19 -16.52
CA ALA A 200 3.87 -26.29 -16.22
C ALA A 200 4.52 -27.69 -16.31
N ILE A 201 5.62 -27.83 -17.04
CA ILE A 201 6.37 -29.09 -17.19
C ILE A 201 7.59 -29.21 -16.26
N GLY A 202 7.74 -28.23 -15.32
CA GLY A 202 8.80 -28.26 -14.32
C GLY A 202 10.15 -27.67 -14.76
N GLU A 203 10.23 -27.05 -15.93
CA GLU A 203 11.45 -26.41 -16.40
C GLU A 203 11.60 -24.99 -15.83
N LYS A 204 12.81 -24.61 -15.46
CA LYS A 204 13.14 -23.23 -15.06
C LYS A 204 13.28 -22.36 -16.30
N LYS A 205 12.40 -21.41 -16.44
CA LYS A 205 12.39 -20.39 -17.49
C LYS A 205 12.60 -18.99 -16.91
N TRP A 206 12.77 -18.01 -17.77
CA TRP A 206 12.87 -16.61 -17.38
C TRP A 206 12.02 -15.73 -18.29
N LEU A 207 11.63 -14.59 -17.79
CA LEU A 207 11.06 -13.48 -18.55
C LEU A 207 11.80 -12.19 -18.18
N ILE A 208 11.84 -11.23 -19.09
CA ILE A 208 12.37 -9.90 -18.83
C ILE A 208 11.21 -8.90 -18.97
N VAL A 209 11.12 -8.02 -18.00
CA VAL A 209 10.09 -6.98 -17.96
C VAL A 209 10.71 -5.65 -17.50
N THR A 210 10.23 -4.54 -18.05
CA THR A 210 10.59 -3.23 -17.51
C THR A 210 10.09 -3.08 -16.09
N ASN A 211 10.96 -2.59 -15.20
CA ASN A 211 10.60 -2.33 -13.82
C ASN A 211 9.47 -1.28 -13.74
N ASN A 212 8.59 -1.47 -12.78
CA ASN A 212 7.45 -0.61 -12.52
C ASN A 212 7.75 0.59 -11.59
N SER A 213 9.03 0.89 -11.29
CA SER A 213 9.38 2.07 -10.49
C SER A 213 9.16 3.37 -11.27
N ALA A 214 8.83 4.45 -10.54
CA ALA A 214 8.59 5.78 -11.12
C ALA A 214 9.75 6.26 -12.01
N ILE A 215 10.98 6.09 -11.54
CA ILE A 215 12.21 6.57 -12.18
C ILE A 215 13.08 5.43 -12.73
N GLY A 216 12.46 4.33 -13.13
CA GLY A 216 13.15 3.14 -13.65
C GLY A 216 13.72 3.31 -15.05
N MET A 217 13.16 4.20 -15.87
CA MET A 217 13.53 4.30 -17.28
C MET A 217 14.93 4.87 -17.50
N ARG A 218 15.44 5.72 -16.63
CA ARG A 218 16.82 6.21 -16.67
C ARG A 218 17.91 5.13 -16.52
N ARG A 219 17.50 3.91 -16.13
CA ARG A 219 18.36 2.72 -16.09
C ARG A 219 18.23 1.86 -17.34
N LEU A 220 17.28 2.20 -18.22
CA LEU A 220 17.09 1.51 -19.49
C LEU A 220 17.68 2.29 -20.65
N PHE A 221 17.54 3.59 -20.65
CA PHE A 221 18.12 4.51 -21.62
C PHE A 221 18.27 5.92 -21.03
N PRO A 222 19.28 6.71 -21.50
CA PRO A 222 19.41 8.11 -21.09
C PRO A 222 18.21 8.93 -21.53
N CYS A 223 17.55 9.68 -20.63
CA CYS A 223 16.28 10.33 -20.92
C CYS A 223 15.97 11.52 -20.02
N TRP A 224 14.98 12.29 -20.39
CA TRP A 224 14.28 13.26 -19.52
C TRP A 224 13.20 12.53 -18.72
N ASP A 225 13.61 11.92 -17.60
CA ASP A 225 12.77 11.03 -16.79
C ASP A 225 11.96 11.82 -15.76
N GLU A 226 11.13 12.73 -16.28
CA GLU A 226 10.18 13.55 -15.54
C GLU A 226 8.77 13.34 -16.08
N PRO A 227 7.72 13.23 -15.24
CA PRO A 227 6.38 12.84 -15.68
C PRO A 227 5.74 13.88 -16.61
N GLY A 228 6.07 15.16 -16.45
CA GLY A 228 5.57 16.25 -17.30
C GLY A 228 6.23 16.38 -18.66
N LEU A 229 7.36 15.70 -18.91
CA LEU A 229 8.11 15.77 -20.15
C LEU A 229 7.74 14.60 -21.07
N LYS A 230 6.65 14.79 -21.84
CA LYS A 230 6.15 13.78 -22.81
C LYS A 230 6.89 13.86 -24.15
N ALA A 231 7.06 12.69 -24.76
CA ALA A 231 7.61 12.53 -26.11
C ALA A 231 6.99 11.34 -26.83
N GLU A 232 7.21 11.24 -28.13
CA GLU A 232 6.91 10.05 -28.93
C GLU A 232 8.07 9.04 -28.83
N PHE A 233 7.76 7.73 -28.86
CA PHE A 233 8.77 6.68 -28.80
C PHE A 233 8.62 5.70 -29.95
N VAL A 234 9.73 5.40 -30.62
CA VAL A 234 9.90 4.25 -31.50
C VAL A 234 10.83 3.28 -30.78
N ILE A 235 10.39 2.05 -30.58
CA ILE A 235 11.11 1.05 -29.82
C ILE A 235 11.47 -0.12 -30.74
N VAL A 236 12.74 -0.49 -30.74
CA VAL A 236 13.28 -1.66 -31.43
C VAL A 236 13.94 -2.53 -30.40
N VAL A 237 13.59 -3.82 -30.37
CA VAL A 237 14.16 -4.78 -29.43
C VAL A 237 14.76 -5.95 -30.20
N ASN A 238 16.04 -6.17 -29.99
CA ASN A 238 16.79 -7.29 -30.51
C ASN A 238 17.06 -8.29 -29.40
N VAL A 239 16.55 -9.52 -29.56
CA VAL A 239 16.75 -10.61 -28.60
C VAL A 239 17.57 -11.71 -29.27
N PRO A 240 18.47 -12.45 -28.56
CA PRO A 240 19.12 -13.62 -29.10
C PRO A 240 18.10 -14.55 -29.74
N TYR A 241 18.40 -15.04 -30.93
CA TYR A 241 17.43 -15.82 -31.70
C TYR A 241 17.04 -17.10 -30.95
N ASN A 242 15.84 -17.13 -30.48
CA ASN A 242 15.12 -18.33 -30.09
C ASN A 242 13.67 -18.16 -30.58
N GLU A 243 13.21 -19.08 -31.42
CA GLU A 243 11.86 -19.04 -32.03
C GLU A 243 10.73 -19.02 -31.00
N SER A 244 11.05 -19.36 -29.73
CA SER A 244 10.08 -19.38 -28.63
C SER A 244 9.82 -18.00 -28.01
N TYR A 245 10.64 -16.97 -28.22
CA TYR A 245 10.44 -15.66 -27.59
C TYR A 245 9.44 -14.77 -28.30
N ASN A 246 8.59 -14.12 -27.48
CA ASN A 246 7.75 -13.00 -27.88
C ASN A 246 8.20 -11.73 -27.15
N VAL A 247 8.12 -10.61 -27.86
CA VAL A 247 8.37 -9.28 -27.32
C VAL A 247 7.08 -8.47 -27.43
N PHE A 248 6.72 -7.74 -26.35
CA PHE A 248 5.63 -6.79 -26.35
C PHE A 248 6.10 -5.41 -25.86
N SER A 249 5.56 -4.35 -26.46
CA SER A 249 5.78 -2.97 -26.07
C SER A 249 4.51 -2.12 -26.19
N ASN A 250 4.62 -0.82 -25.96
CA ASN A 250 3.52 0.15 -25.82
C ASN A 250 2.69 0.41 -27.08
N SER A 251 3.13 -0.04 -28.24
CA SER A 251 2.45 0.23 -29.51
C SER A 251 2.24 -1.04 -30.30
N PHE A 252 1.62 -0.93 -31.46
CA PHE A 252 1.46 -2.08 -32.35
C PHE A 252 2.80 -2.53 -32.91
N LEU A 253 2.92 -3.83 -33.07
CA LEU A 253 4.00 -4.45 -33.79
C LEU A 253 3.93 -3.98 -35.27
N LEU A 254 5.01 -3.37 -35.72
CA LEU A 254 5.15 -2.99 -37.13
C LEU A 254 5.71 -4.16 -37.95
N PHE A 255 6.78 -4.75 -37.46
CA PHE A 255 7.51 -5.83 -38.11
C PHE A 255 8.31 -6.64 -37.10
N SER A 256 8.40 -7.94 -37.30
CA SER A 256 9.31 -8.83 -36.59
C SER A 256 10.10 -9.64 -37.60
N SER A 257 11.44 -9.55 -37.54
CA SER A 257 12.30 -10.32 -38.39
C SER A 257 12.36 -11.78 -37.93
N THR A 258 12.43 -12.70 -38.90
CA THR A 258 12.68 -14.12 -38.63
C THR A 258 14.17 -14.48 -38.70
N SER A 259 15.06 -13.51 -38.92
CA SER A 259 16.52 -13.67 -38.98
C SER A 259 17.12 -13.57 -37.57
N LYS A 260 18.38 -14.02 -37.41
CA LYS A 260 19.18 -13.87 -36.18
C LYS A 260 19.88 -12.51 -36.17
N PRO A 261 19.73 -11.67 -35.11
CA PRO A 261 18.84 -11.82 -33.95
C PRO A 261 17.37 -11.63 -34.30
N LEU A 262 16.44 -12.04 -33.40
CA LEU A 262 15.03 -11.69 -33.50
C LEU A 262 14.87 -10.19 -33.24
N THR A 263 14.62 -9.43 -34.30
CA THR A 263 14.45 -7.97 -34.25
C THR A 263 12.97 -7.63 -34.30
N THR A 264 12.47 -6.90 -33.33
CA THR A 264 11.06 -6.51 -33.23
C THR A 264 10.93 -5.00 -33.27
N TYR A 265 10.21 -4.49 -34.27
CA TYR A 265 9.94 -3.06 -34.49
C TYR A 265 8.53 -2.70 -34.09
N TYR A 266 8.37 -1.60 -33.36
CA TYR A 266 7.07 -1.06 -32.95
C TYR A 266 6.75 0.27 -33.62
N ILE A 267 5.47 0.48 -33.92
CA ILE A 267 4.97 1.77 -34.42
C ILE A 267 5.22 2.85 -33.35
N VAL A 268 5.36 4.10 -33.81
CA VAL A 268 5.51 5.25 -32.92
C VAL A 268 4.36 5.35 -31.91
N THR A 269 4.70 5.57 -30.64
CA THR A 269 3.70 5.79 -29.58
C THR A 269 3.08 7.19 -29.70
N PRO A 270 1.89 7.44 -29.10
CA PRO A 270 1.48 8.80 -28.77
C PRO A 270 2.53 9.49 -27.88
N GLU A 271 2.40 10.81 -27.68
CA GLU A 271 3.23 11.53 -26.69
C GLU A 271 2.95 11.03 -25.28
N ILE A 272 3.90 10.32 -24.67
CA ILE A 272 3.82 9.75 -23.32
C ILE A 272 5.05 10.12 -22.49
N SER A 273 4.90 10.03 -21.18
CA SER A 273 6.02 10.16 -20.22
C SER A 273 6.85 8.87 -20.23
N THR A 274 8.16 8.99 -19.91
CA THR A 274 9.10 7.87 -19.87
C THR A 274 8.65 6.74 -18.97
N TYR A 275 8.15 7.03 -17.76
CA TYR A 275 7.71 6.01 -16.80
C TYR A 275 6.55 5.12 -17.31
N ARG A 276 5.87 5.54 -18.39
CA ARG A 276 4.78 4.78 -19.04
C ARG A 276 5.28 3.78 -20.07
N ILE A 277 6.57 3.78 -20.37
CA ILE A 277 7.17 2.82 -21.29
C ILE A 277 7.20 1.44 -20.66
N GLY A 278 6.86 0.45 -21.46
CA GLY A 278 6.89 -0.94 -21.06
C GLY A 278 7.38 -1.86 -22.16
N ILE A 279 8.19 -2.82 -21.78
CA ILE A 279 8.67 -3.92 -22.62
C ILE A 279 8.55 -5.19 -21.80
N VAL A 280 7.98 -6.24 -22.42
CA VAL A 280 7.88 -7.58 -21.83
C VAL A 280 8.41 -8.59 -22.84
N ILE A 281 9.33 -9.44 -22.41
CA ILE A 281 9.96 -10.50 -23.21
C ILE A 281 9.75 -11.82 -22.49
N PHE A 282 9.14 -12.80 -23.14
CA PHE A 282 8.80 -14.09 -22.53
C PHE A 282 8.77 -15.23 -23.54
N ASP A 283 8.82 -16.47 -23.07
CA ASP A 283 8.62 -17.65 -23.91
C ASP A 283 7.15 -17.80 -24.31
N LYS A 284 6.86 -17.79 -25.60
CA LYS A 284 5.49 -17.87 -26.13
C LYS A 284 4.77 -19.18 -25.79
N HIS A 285 5.50 -20.26 -25.55
CA HIS A 285 4.93 -21.56 -25.21
C HIS A 285 4.38 -21.61 -23.78
N ASP A 286 4.97 -20.81 -22.89
CA ASP A 286 4.54 -20.74 -21.48
C ASP A 286 3.36 -19.77 -21.27
N TYR A 287 3.18 -18.81 -22.18
CA TYR A 287 2.15 -17.75 -22.10
C TYR A 287 1.08 -17.83 -23.20
N THR A 288 0.82 -19.04 -23.72
CA THR A 288 -0.27 -19.23 -24.67
C THR A 288 -1.63 -19.04 -23.97
N ASP A 289 -2.65 -18.60 -24.72
CA ASP A 289 -4.05 -18.46 -24.28
C ASP A 289 -4.70 -19.78 -23.80
N ILE A 290 -3.95 -20.88 -23.83
CA ILE A 290 -4.39 -22.23 -23.52
C ILE A 290 -3.80 -22.67 -22.17
N SER A 291 -4.36 -22.13 -21.06
CA SER A 291 -4.17 -22.76 -19.74
C SER A 291 -5.36 -23.69 -19.47
N PRO A 292 -5.14 -24.88 -18.89
CA PRO A 292 -6.23 -25.80 -18.55
C PRO A 292 -7.22 -25.27 -17.51
N ILE A 293 -6.99 -24.08 -16.97
CA ILE A 293 -7.88 -23.36 -16.04
C ILE A 293 -8.69 -22.31 -16.82
N GLN A 294 -9.48 -22.76 -17.80
CA GLN A 294 -10.30 -21.87 -18.64
C GLN A 294 -11.24 -20.94 -17.83
N ASN A 295 -11.82 -21.44 -16.74
CA ASN A 295 -12.77 -20.67 -15.93
C ASN A 295 -12.13 -19.50 -15.16
N LEU A 296 -10.87 -19.60 -14.77
CA LEU A 296 -10.15 -18.55 -14.06
C LEU A 296 -9.76 -17.38 -14.96
N LYS A 297 -9.43 -17.67 -16.22
CA LYS A 297 -9.11 -16.64 -17.21
C LYS A 297 -10.37 -15.90 -17.68
N LEU A 298 -11.49 -16.61 -17.80
CA LEU A 298 -12.76 -16.04 -18.26
C LEU A 298 -13.27 -14.99 -17.28
N TRP A 299 -13.36 -15.30 -15.98
CA TRP A 299 -13.82 -14.34 -14.96
C TRP A 299 -13.00 -13.04 -14.94
N ARG A 300 -11.68 -13.14 -14.99
CA ARG A 300 -10.80 -11.95 -14.99
C ARG A 300 -10.97 -11.11 -16.27
N ARG A 301 -11.11 -11.77 -17.40
CA ARG A 301 -11.31 -11.09 -18.68
C ARG A 301 -12.64 -10.37 -18.70
N GLU A 302 -13.72 -11.00 -18.31
CA GLU A 302 -15.05 -10.40 -18.21
C GLU A 302 -15.03 -9.20 -17.26
N LEU A 303 -14.47 -9.33 -16.06
CA LEU A 303 -14.37 -8.23 -15.12
C LEU A 303 -13.57 -7.05 -15.67
N ILE A 304 -12.44 -7.30 -16.35
CA ILE A 304 -11.61 -6.24 -16.95
C ILE A 304 -12.37 -5.55 -18.08
N GLU A 305 -13.08 -6.31 -18.90
CA GLU A 305 -13.91 -5.77 -19.99
C GLU A 305 -15.05 -4.91 -19.43
N ASP A 306 -15.76 -5.38 -18.40
CA ASP A 306 -16.86 -4.66 -17.74
C ASP A 306 -16.35 -3.37 -17.06
N VAL A 307 -15.25 -3.45 -16.31
CA VAL A 307 -14.61 -2.28 -15.70
C VAL A 307 -14.21 -1.26 -16.75
N THR A 308 -13.61 -1.72 -17.86
CA THR A 308 -13.18 -0.84 -18.94
C THR A 308 -14.38 -0.15 -19.60
N CYS A 309 -15.41 -0.88 -19.95
CA CYS A 309 -16.63 -0.33 -20.53
C CYS A 309 -17.28 0.70 -19.61
N THR A 310 -17.33 0.41 -18.31
CA THR A 310 -17.92 1.32 -17.31
C THR A 310 -17.12 2.62 -17.22
N VAL A 311 -15.78 2.55 -17.20
CA VAL A 311 -14.92 3.74 -17.15
C VAL A 311 -14.98 4.54 -18.44
N GLU A 312 -14.92 3.88 -19.60
CA GLU A 312 -15.04 4.53 -20.92
C GLU A 312 -16.37 5.29 -21.03
N HIS A 313 -17.47 4.70 -20.55
CA HIS A 313 -18.77 5.35 -20.51
C HIS A 313 -18.79 6.54 -19.54
N THR A 314 -18.32 6.35 -18.32
CA THR A 314 -18.32 7.39 -17.27
C THR A 314 -17.48 8.60 -17.68
N TRP A 315 -16.33 8.38 -18.30
CA TRP A 315 -15.41 9.45 -18.73
C TRP A 315 -15.59 9.85 -20.19
N GLN A 316 -16.59 9.31 -20.89
CA GLN A 316 -16.89 9.60 -22.30
C GLN A 316 -15.68 9.40 -23.21
N LEU A 317 -14.89 8.35 -22.96
CA LEU A 317 -13.73 8.01 -23.76
C LEU A 317 -14.15 7.26 -25.03
N GLN A 318 -13.33 7.34 -26.08
CA GLN A 318 -13.58 6.53 -27.29
C GLN A 318 -13.39 5.05 -26.99
N LYS A 319 -14.33 4.21 -27.46
CA LYS A 319 -14.27 2.75 -27.26
C LYS A 319 -12.95 2.18 -27.77
N GLY A 320 -12.35 1.34 -26.94
CA GLY A 320 -11.11 0.64 -27.29
C GLY A 320 -9.86 1.51 -27.21
N TYR A 321 -9.94 2.65 -26.53
CA TYR A 321 -8.86 3.63 -26.49
C TYR A 321 -7.55 3.04 -25.97
N LEU A 322 -7.53 2.00 -25.10
CA LEU A 322 -6.28 1.69 -24.43
C LEU A 322 -6.00 0.27 -23.94
N LEU A 323 -6.96 -0.53 -23.56
CA LEU A 323 -6.67 -1.84 -22.98
C LEU A 323 -6.45 -2.91 -24.05
N ARG A 324 -5.19 -3.12 -24.43
CA ARG A 324 -4.88 -4.11 -25.46
C ARG A 324 -4.38 -5.43 -24.90
N LYS A 325 -3.61 -5.40 -23.80
CA LYS A 325 -3.05 -6.63 -23.21
C LYS A 325 -2.94 -6.55 -21.69
N GLN A 326 -3.16 -7.67 -21.05
CA GLN A 326 -3.09 -7.86 -19.62
C GLN A 326 -2.10 -8.99 -19.33
N PHE A 327 -1.10 -8.74 -18.50
CA PHE A 327 -0.09 -9.73 -18.14
C PHE A 327 -0.12 -9.98 -16.64
N ALA A 328 -0.41 -11.22 -16.23
CA ALA A 328 -0.20 -11.69 -14.87
C ALA A 328 1.16 -12.38 -14.81
N ILE A 329 2.07 -11.86 -14.04
CA ILE A 329 3.46 -12.30 -14.00
C ILE A 329 3.77 -12.88 -12.62
N THR A 330 4.12 -14.16 -12.60
CA THR A 330 4.59 -14.86 -11.39
C THR A 330 5.92 -14.29 -10.94
N GLY A 331 6.03 -13.97 -9.64
CA GLY A 331 7.28 -13.48 -9.05
C GLY A 331 7.65 -12.04 -9.41
N LEU A 332 6.75 -11.26 -10.01
CA LEU A 332 6.95 -9.84 -10.21
C LEU A 332 7.16 -9.15 -8.84
N PRO A 333 8.29 -8.44 -8.62
CA PRO A 333 8.64 -7.97 -7.29
C PRO A 333 7.71 -6.87 -6.77
N ASP A 334 7.13 -6.07 -7.64
CA ASP A 334 6.31 -4.93 -7.28
C ASP A 334 5.10 -4.77 -8.20
N ASP A 335 4.03 -4.21 -7.65
CA ASP A 335 2.80 -3.89 -8.38
C ASP A 335 2.93 -2.61 -9.22
N GLY A 336 3.84 -1.71 -8.85
CA GLY A 336 4.39 -0.56 -9.55
C GLY A 336 3.45 0.28 -10.40
N VAL A 337 4.06 1.11 -11.23
CA VAL A 337 3.38 2.09 -12.10
C VAL A 337 2.83 1.44 -13.37
N ASP A 338 1.62 1.81 -13.76
CA ASP A 338 0.95 1.28 -14.95
C ASP A 338 1.59 1.77 -16.25
N LYS A 339 1.67 0.88 -17.27
CA LYS A 339 2.27 1.16 -18.56
C LYS A 339 1.20 1.51 -19.60
N LEU A 340 1.57 2.24 -20.64
CA LEU A 340 0.65 2.48 -21.75
C LEU A 340 0.40 1.17 -22.52
N ALA A 341 -0.84 0.92 -22.88
CA ALA A 341 -1.32 -0.18 -23.73
C ALA A 341 -1.23 -1.60 -23.13
N PHE A 342 -0.67 -1.78 -21.94
CA PHE A 342 -0.78 -3.03 -21.19
C PHE A 342 -0.68 -2.82 -19.69
N VAL A 343 -1.29 -3.74 -18.94
CA VAL A 343 -1.25 -3.75 -17.49
C VAL A 343 -0.45 -4.96 -17.02
N LEU A 344 0.47 -4.72 -16.10
CA LEU A 344 1.24 -5.75 -15.42
C LEU A 344 0.64 -5.99 -14.05
N TYR A 345 0.28 -7.24 -13.77
CA TYR A 345 -0.16 -7.68 -12.46
C TYR A 345 0.86 -8.65 -11.88
N ARG A 346 1.03 -8.61 -10.59
CA ARG A 346 1.56 -9.76 -9.89
C ARG A 346 0.50 -10.86 -9.94
N GLU A 347 0.87 -12.01 -10.43
CA GLU A 347 -0.06 -13.14 -10.57
C GLU A 347 -0.74 -13.46 -9.22
N GLU A 348 0.04 -13.47 -8.15
CA GLU A 348 -0.45 -13.75 -6.79
C GLU A 348 -1.51 -12.74 -6.31
N ASP A 349 -1.56 -11.55 -6.87
CA ASP A 349 -2.49 -10.50 -6.44
C ASP A 349 -3.87 -10.60 -7.10
N ILE A 350 -3.96 -11.24 -8.28
CA ILE A 350 -5.21 -11.29 -9.06
C ILE A 350 -5.75 -12.71 -9.29
N ILE A 351 -5.05 -13.74 -8.83
CA ILE A 351 -5.58 -15.10 -8.89
C ILE A 351 -6.71 -15.25 -7.86
N TYR A 352 -7.82 -15.75 -8.34
CA TYR A 352 -8.93 -16.23 -7.54
C TYR A 352 -9.46 -17.53 -8.12
N ASN A 353 -9.61 -18.54 -7.29
CA ASN A 353 -10.20 -19.81 -7.63
C ASN A 353 -11.33 -20.12 -6.64
N GLU A 354 -12.56 -20.09 -7.11
CA GLU A 354 -13.77 -20.32 -6.30
C GLU A 354 -13.73 -21.64 -5.50
N LYS A 355 -12.97 -22.62 -5.99
CA LYS A 355 -12.85 -23.93 -5.32
C LYS A 355 -11.85 -23.95 -4.17
N ILE A 356 -10.92 -23.00 -4.11
CA ILE A 356 -9.82 -22.99 -3.13
C ILE A 356 -9.66 -21.67 -2.36
N ASP A 357 -10.24 -20.58 -2.86
CA ASP A 357 -10.08 -19.27 -2.25
C ASP A 357 -11.38 -18.77 -1.59
N PRO A 358 -11.28 -18.06 -0.45
CA PRO A 358 -12.44 -17.43 0.16
C PRO A 358 -12.96 -16.27 -0.70
N ILE A 359 -14.21 -15.91 -0.51
CA ILE A 359 -14.85 -14.79 -1.23
C ILE A 359 -14.13 -13.44 -1.01
N ALA A 360 -13.52 -13.25 0.15
CA ALA A 360 -12.70 -12.06 0.46
C ALA A 360 -11.55 -11.88 -0.55
N ARG A 361 -10.98 -13.00 -1.04
CA ARG A 361 -9.93 -12.98 -2.07
C ARG A 361 -10.44 -12.42 -3.40
N LYS A 362 -11.68 -12.80 -3.79
CA LYS A 362 -12.33 -12.25 -4.99
C LYS A 362 -12.48 -10.72 -4.89
N ILE A 363 -12.95 -10.25 -3.74
CA ILE A 363 -13.13 -8.82 -3.45
C ILE A 363 -11.79 -8.08 -3.58
N GLU A 364 -10.74 -8.60 -2.97
CA GLU A 364 -9.41 -7.99 -3.01
C GLU A 364 -8.83 -7.94 -4.43
N SER A 365 -8.91 -9.07 -5.16
CA SER A 365 -8.44 -9.15 -6.55
C SER A 365 -9.21 -8.18 -7.45
N SER A 366 -10.54 -8.08 -7.28
CA SER A 366 -11.38 -7.13 -8.03
C SER A 366 -10.97 -5.69 -7.78
N ARG A 367 -10.71 -5.31 -6.53
CA ARG A 367 -10.24 -3.95 -6.16
C ARG A 367 -8.92 -3.60 -6.87
N LYS A 368 -7.97 -4.54 -6.91
CA LYS A 368 -6.68 -4.34 -7.58
C LYS A 368 -6.85 -4.20 -9.09
N ILE A 369 -7.69 -5.04 -9.69
CA ILE A 369 -8.00 -4.94 -11.12
C ILE A 369 -8.63 -3.58 -11.43
N GLY A 370 -9.66 -3.16 -10.66
CA GLY A 370 -10.32 -1.88 -10.85
C GLY A 370 -9.33 -0.71 -10.80
N ARG A 371 -8.49 -0.65 -9.77
CA ARG A 371 -7.46 0.40 -9.64
C ARG A 371 -6.52 0.44 -10.84
N LYS A 372 -6.00 -0.71 -11.27
CA LYS A 372 -5.03 -0.79 -12.38
C LYS A 372 -5.64 -0.38 -13.71
N VAL A 373 -6.86 -0.82 -14.00
CA VAL A 373 -7.57 -0.44 -15.25
C VAL A 373 -7.84 1.06 -15.26
N VAL A 374 -8.38 1.60 -14.18
CA VAL A 374 -8.67 3.04 -14.07
C VAL A 374 -7.39 3.87 -14.12
N GLY A 375 -6.34 3.45 -13.41
CA GLY A 375 -5.04 4.12 -13.40
C GLY A 375 -4.43 4.19 -14.78
N GLN A 376 -4.46 3.10 -15.53
CA GLN A 376 -3.96 3.09 -16.90
C GLN A 376 -4.70 4.09 -17.78
N LEU A 377 -6.04 4.13 -17.71
CA LEU A 377 -6.86 5.03 -18.49
C LEU A 377 -6.64 6.50 -18.11
N PHE A 378 -6.63 6.82 -16.83
CA PHE A 378 -6.46 8.18 -16.34
C PHE A 378 -5.07 8.74 -16.66
N ASP A 379 -4.03 8.01 -16.31
CA ASP A 379 -2.64 8.42 -16.56
C ASP A 379 -2.30 8.59 -18.04
N THR A 380 -3.02 7.90 -18.93
CA THR A 380 -2.83 8.09 -20.38
C THR A 380 -3.44 9.43 -20.80
N ALA A 381 -4.58 9.79 -20.24
CA ALA A 381 -5.24 11.05 -20.57
C ALA A 381 -4.43 12.23 -20.02
N VAL A 382 -4.04 12.21 -18.74
CA VAL A 382 -3.34 13.31 -18.10
C VAL A 382 -2.17 12.81 -17.26
N SER A 383 -0.95 13.26 -17.56
CA SER A 383 0.23 12.98 -16.74
C SER A 383 0.48 14.10 -15.76
N PRO A 384 0.97 13.80 -14.54
CA PRO A 384 1.34 14.82 -13.57
C PRO A 384 2.44 15.75 -14.11
N SER A 385 2.38 17.02 -13.77
CA SER A 385 3.42 17.99 -14.15
C SER A 385 4.73 17.73 -13.40
N TRP A 386 4.66 17.19 -12.21
CA TRP A 386 5.77 16.76 -11.36
C TRP A 386 5.39 15.59 -10.46
N TRP A 387 6.37 14.93 -9.89
CA TRP A 387 6.18 13.76 -9.01
C TRP A 387 5.31 14.07 -7.79
N SER A 388 5.38 15.27 -7.21
CA SER A 388 4.52 15.66 -6.10
C SER A 388 3.03 15.71 -6.43
N CYS A 389 2.65 15.76 -7.71
CA CYS A 389 1.25 15.71 -8.15
C CYS A 389 0.74 14.28 -8.37
N MET A 390 1.58 13.26 -8.24
CA MET A 390 1.23 11.85 -8.53
C MET A 390 0.12 11.32 -7.60
N TRP A 391 0.02 11.83 -6.38
CA TRP A 391 -1.03 11.43 -5.44
C TRP A 391 -2.44 11.62 -6.02
N LEU A 392 -2.64 12.65 -6.85
CA LEU A 392 -3.92 12.92 -7.49
C LEU A 392 -4.29 11.78 -8.47
N ASN A 393 -3.33 11.37 -9.31
CA ASN A 393 -3.52 10.27 -10.25
C ASN A 393 -3.80 8.95 -9.54
N GLU A 394 -2.98 8.59 -8.55
CA GLU A 394 -3.15 7.35 -7.77
C GLU A 394 -4.43 7.37 -6.92
N GLY A 395 -4.78 8.52 -6.35
CA GLY A 395 -6.01 8.72 -5.59
C GLY A 395 -7.25 8.56 -6.45
N ILE A 396 -7.25 9.16 -7.66
CA ILE A 396 -8.34 9.02 -8.63
C ILE A 396 -8.43 7.56 -9.11
N ALA A 397 -7.30 6.94 -9.46
CA ALA A 397 -7.26 5.54 -9.88
C ALA A 397 -7.88 4.61 -8.83
N THR A 398 -7.54 4.82 -7.55
CA THR A 398 -8.06 4.02 -6.44
C THR A 398 -9.54 4.27 -6.20
N LEU A 399 -9.97 5.53 -6.12
CA LEU A 399 -11.36 5.90 -5.84
C LEU A 399 -12.31 5.45 -6.95
N PHE A 400 -11.98 5.76 -8.21
CA PHE A 400 -12.80 5.34 -9.35
C PHE A 400 -12.73 3.84 -9.60
N GLY A 401 -11.60 3.19 -9.29
CA GLY A 401 -11.51 1.73 -9.27
C GLY A 401 -12.55 1.11 -8.35
N VAL A 402 -12.70 1.66 -7.14
CA VAL A 402 -13.73 1.25 -6.17
C VAL A 402 -15.14 1.52 -6.69
N TYR A 403 -15.41 2.72 -7.25
CA TYR A 403 -16.72 3.06 -7.82
C TYR A 403 -17.10 2.12 -8.96
N THR A 404 -16.17 1.85 -9.85
CA THR A 404 -16.41 0.99 -11.01
C THR A 404 -16.68 -0.46 -10.58
N ILE A 405 -15.90 -1.01 -9.66
CA ILE A 405 -16.15 -2.36 -9.12
C ILE A 405 -17.50 -2.41 -8.39
N ASN A 406 -17.88 -1.38 -7.66
CA ASN A 406 -19.19 -1.34 -7.01
C ASN A 406 -20.36 -1.34 -7.99
N GLN A 407 -20.16 -0.78 -9.21
CA GLN A 407 -21.16 -0.81 -10.28
C GLN A 407 -21.20 -2.17 -10.99
N THR A 408 -20.04 -2.77 -11.26
CA THR A 408 -19.93 -4.05 -11.97
C THR A 408 -20.23 -5.25 -11.06
N MET A 409 -19.97 -5.14 -9.77
CA MET A 409 -20.14 -6.19 -8.77
C MET A 409 -20.84 -5.61 -7.51
N PRO A 410 -22.12 -5.23 -7.58
CA PRO A 410 -22.82 -4.56 -6.48
C PRO A 410 -22.89 -5.38 -5.18
N ASP A 411 -22.91 -6.71 -5.28
CA ASP A 411 -22.95 -7.62 -4.12
C ASP A 411 -21.68 -7.51 -3.24
N THR A 412 -20.60 -6.93 -3.76
CA THR A 412 -19.37 -6.70 -3.00
C THR A 412 -19.46 -5.50 -2.06
N ARG A 413 -20.45 -4.62 -2.22
CA ARG A 413 -20.61 -3.38 -1.46
C ARG A 413 -19.26 -2.64 -1.31
N MET A 414 -18.53 -2.51 -2.41
CA MET A 414 -17.14 -2.05 -2.44
C MET A 414 -16.97 -0.65 -1.85
N LEU A 415 -18.01 0.19 -1.95
CA LEU A 415 -18.00 1.53 -1.33
C LEU A 415 -18.05 1.47 0.19
N ASP A 416 -18.83 0.55 0.77
CA ASP A 416 -18.88 0.37 2.22
C ASP A 416 -17.54 -0.19 2.74
N LEU A 417 -16.98 -1.16 2.03
CA LEU A 417 -15.64 -1.69 2.33
C LEU A 417 -14.54 -0.63 2.21
N PHE A 418 -14.65 0.28 1.24
CA PHE A 418 -13.70 1.39 1.13
C PHE A 418 -13.68 2.25 2.39
N VAL A 419 -14.84 2.55 2.98
CA VAL A 419 -14.92 3.34 4.21
C VAL A 419 -14.22 2.63 5.36
N VAL A 420 -14.58 1.38 5.63
CA VAL A 420 -14.07 0.68 6.82
C VAL A 420 -12.64 0.15 6.63
N GLN A 421 -12.24 -0.28 5.42
CA GLN A 421 -10.93 -0.87 5.16
C GLN A 421 -9.87 0.13 4.68
N THR A 422 -10.28 1.23 4.06
CA THR A 422 -9.35 2.21 3.48
C THR A 422 -9.37 3.52 4.25
N GLN A 423 -10.54 4.16 4.40
CA GLN A 423 -10.63 5.47 5.03
C GLN A 423 -10.39 5.41 6.54
N GLN A 424 -10.99 4.44 7.27
CA GLN A 424 -10.74 4.29 8.71
C GLN A 424 -9.28 3.90 9.00
N GLU A 425 -8.67 3.04 8.17
CA GLU A 425 -7.25 2.72 8.28
C GLU A 425 -6.37 3.94 7.97
N SER A 426 -6.76 4.76 7.00
CA SER A 426 -6.08 6.02 6.72
C SER A 426 -6.13 6.97 7.92
N LEU A 427 -7.30 7.14 8.55
CA LEU A 427 -7.45 7.95 9.77
C LEU A 427 -6.57 7.42 10.90
N ARG A 428 -6.49 6.10 11.08
CA ARG A 428 -5.66 5.46 12.10
C ARG A 428 -4.17 5.73 11.88
N LEU A 429 -3.68 5.60 10.66
CA LEU A 429 -2.28 5.83 10.31
C LEU A 429 -1.90 7.32 10.36
N ASP A 430 -2.83 8.19 10.02
CA ASP A 430 -2.62 9.65 10.06
C ASP A 430 -2.56 10.16 11.50
N ASP A 431 -3.35 9.57 12.41
CA ASP A 431 -3.31 9.87 13.85
C ASP A 431 -1.94 9.54 14.47
N SER A 432 -1.30 8.46 14.01
CA SER A 432 0.05 8.06 14.41
C SER A 432 1.18 8.88 13.76
N GLN A 433 0.86 9.87 12.93
CA GLN A 433 1.80 10.73 12.18
C GLN A 433 2.76 9.99 11.23
N VAL A 434 2.43 8.76 10.87
CA VAL A 434 3.24 7.94 9.96
C VAL A 434 3.16 8.44 8.51
N MET A 435 2.01 9.03 8.13
CA MET A 435 1.81 9.50 6.76
C MET A 435 2.29 10.95 6.58
N ASN A 436 2.92 11.19 5.44
CA ASN A 436 3.30 12.55 5.02
C ASN A 436 2.08 13.30 4.46
N PRO A 437 2.13 14.65 4.41
CA PRO A 437 1.17 15.43 3.65
C PRO A 437 1.13 14.98 2.19
N LEU A 438 -0.04 15.12 1.54
CA LEU A 438 -0.19 14.79 0.12
C LEU A 438 0.60 15.77 -0.77
N ASP A 439 0.54 17.07 -0.44
CA ASP A 439 1.29 18.13 -1.12
C ASP A 439 2.65 18.34 -0.45
N SER A 440 3.51 17.33 -0.56
CA SER A 440 4.89 17.39 -0.07
C SER A 440 5.83 17.75 -1.20
N GLU A 441 6.77 18.67 -0.96
CA GLU A 441 7.85 18.91 -1.91
C GLU A 441 8.72 17.65 -2.10
N VAL A 442 9.08 17.40 -3.34
CA VAL A 442 9.91 16.26 -3.75
C VAL A 442 11.22 16.77 -4.31
N ASN A 443 12.28 16.65 -3.51
CA ASN A 443 13.59 17.24 -3.78
C ASN A 443 14.72 16.20 -3.88
N SER A 444 14.41 14.90 -3.83
CA SER A 444 15.41 13.84 -3.92
C SER A 444 14.83 12.57 -4.56
N ILE A 445 15.74 11.73 -5.07
CA ILE A 445 15.39 10.40 -5.63
C ILE A 445 14.74 9.51 -4.58
N SER A 446 15.23 9.54 -3.34
CA SER A 446 14.65 8.77 -2.24
C SER A 446 13.20 9.20 -1.95
N GLU A 447 12.91 10.51 -1.99
CA GLU A 447 11.57 11.03 -1.84
C GLU A 447 10.67 10.58 -2.99
N ILE A 448 11.13 10.62 -4.26
CA ILE A 448 10.35 10.10 -5.40
C ILE A 448 10.00 8.62 -5.18
N ASN A 449 10.94 7.80 -4.78
CA ASN A 449 10.70 6.37 -4.53
C ASN A 449 9.77 6.11 -3.34
N SER A 450 9.71 7.01 -2.37
CA SER A 450 8.84 6.92 -1.19
C SER A 450 7.39 7.38 -1.43
N LEU A 451 7.10 8.04 -2.57
CA LEU A 451 5.76 8.55 -2.90
C LEU A 451 4.71 7.44 -3.01
N PHE A 452 5.09 6.28 -3.56
CA PHE A 452 4.19 5.14 -3.74
C PHE A 452 4.02 4.38 -2.41
N SER A 453 3.37 5.03 -1.46
CA SER A 453 3.17 4.59 -0.08
C SER A 453 1.68 4.62 0.30
N PHE A 454 1.38 4.23 1.53
CA PHE A 454 0.01 4.30 2.07
C PHE A 454 -0.63 5.69 1.92
N THR A 455 0.16 6.77 1.99
CA THR A 455 -0.35 8.14 1.79
C THR A 455 -1.08 8.27 0.45
N TYR A 456 -0.51 7.75 -0.63
CA TYR A 456 -1.12 7.85 -1.96
C TYR A 456 -2.25 6.84 -2.19
N TYR A 457 -2.16 5.65 -1.59
CA TYR A 457 -3.12 4.58 -1.83
C TYR A 457 -4.33 4.59 -0.91
N ILE A 458 -4.25 5.22 0.28
CA ILE A 458 -5.35 5.24 1.23
C ILE A 458 -5.79 6.65 1.65
N LYS A 459 -4.87 7.61 1.89
CA LYS A 459 -5.23 8.99 2.27
C LYS A 459 -5.76 9.76 1.07
N ALA A 460 -5.04 9.73 -0.06
CA ALA A 460 -5.45 10.48 -1.26
C ALA A 460 -6.87 10.13 -1.74
N PRO A 461 -7.26 8.85 -1.94
CA PRO A 461 -8.61 8.54 -2.36
C PRO A 461 -9.66 8.90 -1.31
N SER A 462 -9.32 8.88 -0.01
CA SER A 462 -10.23 9.30 1.07
C SER A 462 -10.50 10.80 1.04
N ILE A 463 -9.46 11.62 0.81
CA ILE A 463 -9.59 13.06 0.63
C ILE A 463 -10.38 13.40 -0.65
N LEU A 464 -10.12 12.70 -1.75
CA LEU A 464 -10.88 12.88 -3.00
C LEU A 464 -12.35 12.46 -2.86
N ARG A 465 -12.65 11.42 -2.07
CA ARG A 465 -14.02 11.04 -1.73
C ARG A 465 -14.73 12.16 -0.95
N MET A 466 -14.05 12.77 0.01
CA MET A 466 -14.59 13.94 0.73
C MET A 466 -14.88 15.10 -0.23
N LEU A 467 -13.95 15.43 -1.12
CA LEU A 467 -14.17 16.46 -2.15
C LEU A 467 -15.39 16.11 -3.02
N HIS A 468 -15.46 14.87 -3.51
CA HIS A 468 -16.56 14.40 -4.34
C HIS A 468 -17.92 14.62 -3.67
N HIS A 469 -18.06 14.22 -2.40
CA HIS A 469 -19.30 14.44 -1.66
C HIS A 469 -19.59 15.92 -1.33
N THR A 470 -18.56 16.75 -1.30
CA THR A 470 -18.72 18.18 -1.02
C THR A 470 -19.21 18.95 -2.24
N VAL A 471 -18.62 18.69 -3.41
CA VAL A 471 -19.01 19.39 -4.64
C VAL A 471 -20.19 18.72 -5.37
N GLY A 472 -20.46 17.46 -5.07
CA GLY A 472 -21.49 16.63 -5.69
C GLY A 472 -21.03 15.86 -6.93
N ASP A 473 -21.75 14.77 -7.25
CA ASP A 473 -21.38 13.80 -8.28
C ASP A 473 -21.20 14.44 -9.66
N GLU A 474 -22.15 15.26 -10.08
CA GLU A 474 -22.16 15.85 -11.42
C GLU A 474 -21.00 16.81 -11.63
N ILE A 475 -20.73 17.67 -10.64
CA ILE A 475 -19.62 18.62 -10.67
C ILE A 475 -18.30 17.89 -10.68
N PHE A 476 -18.15 16.88 -9.81
CA PHE A 476 -16.91 16.11 -9.71
C PHE A 476 -16.60 15.36 -11.00
N GLN A 477 -17.58 14.66 -11.58
CA GLN A 477 -17.37 13.94 -12.85
C GLN A 477 -17.05 14.88 -14.01
N LYS A 478 -17.78 16.00 -14.15
CA LYS A 478 -17.49 17.01 -15.18
C LYS A 478 -16.09 17.62 -14.99
N GLY A 479 -15.71 17.91 -13.74
CA GLY A 479 -14.38 18.40 -13.41
C GLY A 479 -13.27 17.43 -13.82
N ILE A 480 -13.41 16.15 -13.48
CA ILE A 480 -12.47 15.10 -13.90
C ILE A 480 -12.40 15.03 -15.44
N ASN A 481 -13.53 14.97 -16.12
CA ASN A 481 -13.57 14.91 -17.60
C ASN A 481 -12.90 16.13 -18.27
N MET A 482 -13.06 17.33 -17.70
CA MET A 482 -12.38 18.51 -18.20
C MET A 482 -10.88 18.49 -17.91
N TYR A 483 -10.47 18.01 -16.74
CA TYR A 483 -9.06 17.89 -16.36
C TYR A 483 -8.34 16.87 -17.27
N MET A 484 -8.97 15.74 -17.58
CA MET A 484 -8.44 14.71 -18.50
C MET A 484 -8.15 15.21 -19.92
N LYS A 485 -8.80 16.30 -20.36
CA LYS A 485 -8.50 16.92 -21.68
C LYS A 485 -7.13 17.63 -21.70
N ARG A 486 -6.49 17.83 -20.55
CA ARG A 486 -5.15 18.40 -20.44
C ARG A 486 -4.13 17.29 -20.62
N LYS A 487 -3.16 17.45 -21.50
CA LYS A 487 -2.09 16.44 -21.71
C LYS A 487 -1.18 16.28 -20.49
N THR A 488 -0.96 17.38 -19.76
CA THR A 488 -0.16 17.44 -18.53
C THR A 488 -0.88 18.36 -17.55
N GLY A 489 -1.04 17.95 -16.30
CA GLY A 489 -1.79 18.68 -15.29
C GLY A 489 -0.99 18.91 -14.00
N SER A 490 -1.07 20.14 -13.49
CA SER A 490 -0.65 20.48 -12.13
C SER A 490 -1.82 20.42 -11.16
N LEU A 491 -1.55 20.51 -9.86
CA LEU A 491 -2.60 20.64 -8.85
C LEU A 491 -3.42 21.93 -9.04
N ASP A 492 -2.75 23.05 -9.41
CA ASP A 492 -3.44 24.31 -9.70
C ASP A 492 -4.37 24.21 -10.91
N ASP A 493 -3.98 23.44 -11.93
CA ASP A 493 -4.86 23.13 -13.06
C ASP A 493 -6.10 22.36 -12.62
N PHE A 494 -5.94 21.38 -11.73
CA PHE A 494 -7.04 20.58 -11.19
C PHE A 494 -8.01 21.46 -10.40
N TRP A 495 -7.51 22.27 -9.46
CA TRP A 495 -8.36 23.17 -8.67
C TRP A 495 -9.07 24.21 -9.54
N THR A 496 -8.37 24.78 -10.53
CA THR A 496 -8.95 25.75 -11.46
C THR A 496 -10.10 25.14 -12.26
N VAL A 497 -9.93 23.92 -12.75
CA VAL A 497 -10.97 23.19 -13.50
C VAL A 497 -12.16 22.89 -12.59
N MET A 498 -11.91 22.36 -11.40
CA MET A 498 -12.98 22.02 -10.45
C MET A 498 -13.79 23.27 -10.04
N GLN A 499 -13.10 24.38 -9.76
CA GLN A 499 -13.76 25.65 -9.44
C GLN A 499 -14.62 26.16 -10.61
N SER A 500 -14.09 26.10 -11.84
CA SER A 500 -14.84 26.59 -13.02
C SER A 500 -16.13 25.81 -13.26
N VAL A 501 -16.10 24.48 -13.03
CA VAL A 501 -17.29 23.64 -13.13
C VAL A 501 -18.26 23.93 -11.99
N TYR A 502 -17.75 24.04 -10.75
CA TYR A 502 -18.54 24.40 -9.58
C TYR A 502 -19.29 25.72 -9.77
N ASP A 503 -18.59 26.78 -10.18
CA ASP A 503 -19.13 28.10 -10.41
C ASP A 503 -20.20 28.14 -11.54
N SER A 504 -20.06 27.25 -12.53
CA SER A 504 -21.01 27.17 -13.66
C SER A 504 -22.33 26.51 -13.31
N GLN A 505 -22.36 25.71 -12.24
CA GLN A 505 -23.53 24.90 -11.86
C GLN A 505 -24.21 25.36 -10.56
N THR A 506 -23.51 26.13 -9.74
CA THR A 506 -24.05 26.62 -8.48
C THR A 506 -24.53 28.07 -8.62
N MET A 507 -25.81 28.30 -8.35
CA MET A 507 -26.41 29.66 -8.30
C MET A 507 -26.36 30.27 -6.88
N ASP A 508 -25.72 29.58 -5.93
CA ASP A 508 -25.75 29.95 -4.53
C ASP A 508 -24.90 31.18 -4.22
N LEU A 509 -25.43 31.99 -3.32
CA LEU A 509 -24.83 33.24 -2.83
C LEU A 509 -23.53 32.99 -2.02
N GLU A 510 -23.34 31.77 -1.49
CA GLU A 510 -22.13 31.36 -0.77
C GLU A 510 -21.25 30.45 -1.65
N LYS A 511 -20.44 31.04 -2.53
CA LYS A 511 -19.50 30.28 -3.37
C LYS A 511 -18.33 29.77 -2.56
N ILE A 512 -18.18 28.45 -2.52
CA ILE A 512 -17.02 27.79 -1.90
C ILE A 512 -15.83 27.95 -2.84
N ASN A 513 -14.68 28.40 -2.31
CA ASN A 513 -13.40 28.27 -2.97
C ASN A 513 -12.87 26.85 -2.74
N VAL A 514 -12.94 26.02 -3.78
CA VAL A 514 -12.55 24.59 -3.70
C VAL A 514 -11.08 24.42 -3.31
N LYS A 515 -10.18 25.24 -3.84
CA LYS A 515 -8.76 25.19 -3.50
C LYS A 515 -8.51 25.52 -2.01
N ASP A 516 -9.10 26.61 -1.53
CA ASP A 516 -8.92 27.02 -0.13
C ASP A 516 -9.52 26.02 0.85
N LEU A 517 -10.69 25.44 0.49
CA LEU A 517 -11.30 24.36 1.24
C LEU A 517 -10.35 23.17 1.39
N MET A 518 -9.72 22.75 0.30
CA MET A 518 -8.91 21.52 0.27
C MET A 518 -7.46 21.72 0.72
N ASN A 519 -6.99 22.95 0.82
CA ASN A 519 -5.58 23.26 1.03
C ASN A 519 -5.00 22.60 2.30
N LEU A 520 -5.67 22.76 3.44
CA LEU A 520 -5.19 22.16 4.70
C LEU A 520 -5.26 20.63 4.69
N TRP A 521 -6.23 20.03 3.99
CA TRP A 521 -6.39 18.59 3.90
C TRP A 521 -5.24 17.91 3.14
N ILE A 522 -4.58 18.63 2.24
CA ILE A 522 -3.44 18.11 1.48
C ILE A 522 -2.08 18.52 2.07
N GLN A 523 -2.02 19.61 2.84
CA GLN A 523 -0.76 20.15 3.39
C GLN A 523 -0.47 19.69 4.81
N GLU A 524 -1.50 19.32 5.58
CA GLU A 524 -1.33 18.88 6.96
C GLU A 524 -1.14 17.36 7.08
N LYS A 525 -0.37 16.95 8.10
CA LYS A 525 -0.16 15.53 8.39
C LYS A 525 -1.38 14.88 9.01
N GLN A 526 -2.08 15.61 9.85
CA GLN A 526 -3.21 15.11 10.64
C GLN A 526 -4.55 15.66 10.13
N TYR A 527 -5.62 15.05 10.56
CA TYR A 527 -7.00 15.50 10.34
C TYR A 527 -7.55 16.21 11.59
N PRO A 528 -8.58 17.06 11.45
CA PRO A 528 -9.23 17.69 12.60
C PRO A 528 -10.15 16.70 13.33
N ILE A 529 -10.27 16.85 14.67
CA ILE A 529 -11.33 16.26 15.46
C ILE A 529 -12.39 17.34 15.67
N LEU A 530 -13.61 17.02 15.27
CA LEU A 530 -14.75 17.92 15.38
C LEU A 530 -15.46 17.70 16.72
N ASN A 531 -15.41 18.67 17.62
CA ASN A 531 -16.14 18.67 18.87
C ASN A 531 -17.59 19.13 18.63
N VAL A 532 -18.55 18.36 19.07
CA VAL A 532 -19.99 18.61 18.90
C VAL A 532 -20.64 18.79 20.26
N THR A 533 -21.19 19.98 20.49
CA THR A 533 -21.95 20.30 21.70
C THR A 533 -23.36 20.69 21.33
N GLU A 534 -24.34 19.97 21.87
CA GLU A 534 -25.75 20.28 21.69
C GLU A 534 -26.23 21.12 22.88
N ILE A 535 -26.75 22.31 22.62
CA ILE A 535 -27.34 23.19 23.62
C ILE A 535 -28.83 23.24 23.32
N PHE A 536 -29.64 22.77 24.28
CA PHE A 536 -31.05 22.67 24.16
C PHE A 536 -31.74 23.92 24.74
N ASP A 537 -32.60 24.54 23.94
CA ASP A 537 -33.55 25.54 24.39
C ASP A 537 -34.97 25.01 24.21
N SER A 538 -36.00 25.69 24.74
CA SER A 538 -37.40 25.26 24.68
C SER A 538 -37.94 25.08 23.25
N GLU A 539 -37.42 25.84 22.29
CA GLU A 539 -37.86 25.81 20.87
C GLU A 539 -36.77 25.38 19.90
N TRP A 540 -35.52 25.46 20.28
CA TRP A 540 -34.39 25.29 19.39
C TRP A 540 -33.30 24.39 20.01
N THR A 541 -32.59 23.62 19.18
CA THR A 541 -31.32 23.03 19.58
C THR A 541 -30.20 23.72 18.81
N LYS A 542 -29.34 24.38 19.54
CA LYS A 542 -28.12 24.95 18.99
C LYS A 542 -27.03 23.89 18.99
N ILE A 543 -26.44 23.64 17.84
CA ILE A 543 -25.32 22.74 17.70
C ILE A 543 -24.07 23.58 17.48
N VAL A 544 -23.17 23.51 18.45
CA VAL A 544 -21.87 24.17 18.41
C VAL A 544 -20.82 23.19 17.95
N LEU A 545 -20.03 23.59 16.95
CA LEU A 545 -19.02 22.79 16.31
C LEU A 545 -17.68 23.49 16.46
N GLU A 546 -16.70 22.80 17.00
CA GLU A 546 -15.36 23.33 17.22
C GLU A 546 -14.29 22.35 16.77
N THR A 547 -13.20 22.86 16.22
CA THR A 547 -11.97 22.11 15.96
C THR A 547 -10.85 22.63 16.85
N ALA A 548 -9.88 21.80 17.16
CA ALA A 548 -8.73 22.17 17.99
C ALA A 548 -7.91 23.35 17.39
N SER A 549 -7.96 23.53 16.06
CA SER A 549 -7.37 24.66 15.35
C SER A 549 -8.46 25.40 14.59
N GLU A 550 -8.51 26.73 14.74
CA GLU A 550 -9.52 27.58 14.08
C GLU A 550 -9.35 27.68 12.55
N ASN A 551 -8.27 27.15 12.00
CA ASN A 551 -7.95 27.31 10.58
C ASN A 551 -8.66 26.31 9.66
N TRP A 552 -9.23 25.23 10.21
CA TRP A 552 -9.87 24.19 9.42
C TRP A 552 -11.21 24.64 8.84
N THR A 553 -11.38 24.46 7.54
CA THR A 553 -12.68 24.47 6.87
C THR A 553 -13.13 23.03 6.70
N VAL A 554 -14.21 22.64 7.40
CA VAL A 554 -14.66 21.24 7.46
C VAL A 554 -15.97 21.09 6.68
N PRO A 555 -16.03 20.25 5.63
CA PRO A 555 -17.29 19.90 4.97
C PRO A 555 -18.16 19.10 5.92
N LEU A 556 -19.34 19.63 6.23
CA LEU A 556 -20.26 19.03 7.18
C LEU A 556 -21.42 18.33 6.50
N THR A 557 -21.59 17.07 6.85
CA THR A 557 -22.79 16.29 6.55
C THR A 557 -23.37 15.77 7.85
N HIS A 558 -24.68 15.76 8.02
CA HIS A 558 -25.29 15.30 9.25
C HIS A 558 -26.67 14.68 9.06
N HIS A 559 -27.08 13.88 10.04
CA HIS A 559 -28.44 13.36 10.19
C HIS A 559 -28.96 13.69 11.58
N VAL A 560 -30.14 14.27 11.63
CA VAL A 560 -30.87 14.49 12.87
C VAL A 560 -31.90 13.36 13.05
N TYR A 561 -31.77 12.63 14.13
CA TYR A 561 -32.70 11.55 14.50
C TYR A 561 -33.77 12.11 15.43
N ILE A 562 -34.89 12.56 14.82
CA ILE A 562 -36.15 12.94 15.49
C ILE A 562 -37.19 12.08 14.81
N ASN A 563 -37.93 11.24 15.49
CA ASN A 563 -39.10 10.52 14.97
C ASN A 563 -39.29 10.53 13.43
N LEU A 564 -38.29 10.02 12.65
CA LEU A 564 -38.28 9.89 11.20
C LEU A 564 -37.72 11.09 10.38
N LYS A 565 -36.52 10.89 9.83
CA LYS A 565 -36.01 11.42 8.56
C LYS A 565 -36.15 12.91 8.26
N ARG A 566 -35.20 13.71 8.63
CA ARG A 566 -34.89 14.93 7.88
C ARG A 566 -33.43 14.96 7.47
N ILE A 567 -33.16 14.97 6.15
CA ILE A 567 -31.84 15.18 5.58
C ILE A 567 -31.69 16.68 5.41
N LEU A 568 -30.69 17.28 6.04
CA LEU A 568 -30.33 18.67 5.82
C LEU A 568 -29.19 18.74 4.80
N PRO A 569 -29.05 19.83 4.02
CA PRO A 569 -28.02 19.98 3.02
C PRO A 569 -26.60 19.99 3.63
N THR A 570 -25.61 19.63 2.83
CA THR A 570 -24.20 19.75 3.16
C THR A 570 -23.84 21.23 3.24
N PHE A 571 -23.13 21.65 4.27
CA PHE A 571 -22.55 22.98 4.39
C PHE A 571 -21.10 22.88 4.90
N CYS A 572 -20.33 23.95 4.73
CA CYS A 572 -18.96 24.00 5.22
C CYS A 572 -18.89 24.78 6.52
N LEU A 573 -18.28 24.17 7.54
CA LEU A 573 -17.91 24.87 8.76
C LEU A 573 -16.74 25.78 8.44
N SER A 574 -16.93 27.08 8.51
CA SER A 574 -15.86 28.07 8.35
C SER A 574 -15.51 28.72 9.70
N ARG A 575 -14.45 29.53 9.70
CA ARG A 575 -14.04 30.31 10.85
C ARG A 575 -15.15 31.21 11.41
N GLU A 576 -16.09 31.61 10.55
CA GLU A 576 -17.19 32.53 10.88
C GLU A 576 -18.47 31.80 11.31
N GLN A 577 -18.68 30.57 10.84
CA GLN A 577 -19.87 29.78 11.16
C GLN A 577 -19.51 28.58 12.05
N LYS A 578 -19.55 28.79 13.37
CA LYS A 578 -19.26 27.77 14.38
C LYS A 578 -20.49 27.06 14.93
N HIS A 579 -21.68 27.43 14.48
CA HIS A 579 -22.91 26.82 14.97
C HIS A 579 -24.02 26.82 13.93
N PHE A 580 -24.94 25.90 14.06
CA PHE A 580 -26.20 25.92 13.34
C PHE A 580 -27.36 25.64 14.31
N LEU A 581 -28.53 26.13 13.92
CA LEU A 581 -29.76 25.95 14.68
C LEU A 581 -30.62 24.90 13.98
N THR A 582 -31.14 23.95 14.74
CA THR A 582 -32.19 23.04 14.24
C THR A 582 -33.45 23.25 15.03
N THR A 583 -34.57 23.34 14.33
CA THR A 583 -35.89 23.53 14.95
C THR A 583 -36.33 22.30 15.73
N CYS A 584 -36.76 22.50 16.93
CA CYS A 584 -37.30 21.46 17.82
C CYS A 584 -38.82 21.58 17.93
N TYR A 585 -39.53 20.66 17.28
CA TYR A 585 -40.93 20.43 17.63
C TYR A 585 -41.02 19.32 18.67
N ASN A 586 -41.43 19.67 19.90
CA ASN A 586 -41.62 18.84 21.09
C ASN A 586 -40.39 18.37 21.87
N SER A 587 -40.43 18.54 23.15
CA SER A 587 -39.46 18.38 24.20
C SER A 587 -39.23 16.92 24.63
N GLU A 588 -38.91 16.02 23.75
CA GLU A 588 -38.54 14.66 24.16
C GLU A 588 -37.02 14.45 24.21
N HIS A 589 -36.55 13.95 25.34
CA HIS A 589 -35.16 13.61 25.64
C HIS A 589 -34.51 12.54 24.72
N SER A 590 -35.17 12.15 23.63
CA SER A 590 -34.74 11.05 22.74
C SER A 590 -34.02 11.47 21.47
N ARG A 591 -33.65 12.76 21.34
CA ARG A 591 -33.03 13.29 20.12
C ARG A 591 -31.52 13.21 20.19
N PHE A 592 -30.92 12.96 19.06
CA PHE A 592 -29.46 13.07 18.86
C PHE A 592 -29.16 13.38 17.40
N ILE A 593 -27.98 13.94 17.18
CA ILE A 593 -27.44 14.20 15.85
C ILE A 593 -26.25 13.29 15.58
N ILE A 594 -26.14 12.80 14.35
CA ILE A 594 -24.93 12.14 13.85
C ILE A 594 -24.32 13.03 12.78
N ILE A 595 -23.13 13.49 13.06
CA ILE A 595 -22.27 14.28 12.15
C ILE A 595 -21.42 13.33 11.32
N ASN A 596 -21.03 13.76 10.12
CA ASN A 596 -20.27 12.98 9.16
C ASN A 596 -21.08 11.81 8.61
N ARG A 597 -22.19 12.15 7.93
CA ARG A 597 -23.10 11.18 7.31
C ARG A 597 -22.32 10.19 6.43
N GLN A 598 -22.52 8.89 6.66
CA GLN A 598 -21.84 7.82 5.93
C GLN A 598 -20.32 7.97 5.91
N GLN A 599 -19.79 8.67 6.92
CA GLN A 599 -18.35 8.98 7.03
C GLN A 599 -17.76 9.56 5.72
N THR A 600 -18.50 10.51 5.10
CA THR A 600 -18.06 11.13 3.84
C THR A 600 -16.86 12.05 4.01
N GLY A 601 -16.73 12.69 5.19
CA GLY A 601 -15.61 13.55 5.54
C GLY A 601 -14.42 12.78 6.13
N TYR A 602 -13.22 13.31 5.97
CA TYR A 602 -11.97 12.74 6.46
C TYR A 602 -11.62 13.30 7.83
N TYR A 603 -12.49 13.11 8.83
CA TYR A 603 -12.33 13.59 10.21
C TYR A 603 -13.07 12.70 11.20
N ARG A 604 -12.70 12.78 12.48
CA ARG A 604 -13.38 12.12 13.59
C ARG A 604 -14.30 13.10 14.31
N VAL A 605 -15.32 12.56 14.96
CA VAL A 605 -16.33 13.34 15.68
C VAL A 605 -16.31 13.00 17.17
N TYR A 606 -16.12 14.02 18.00
CA TYR A 606 -16.23 13.93 19.44
C TYR A 606 -17.51 14.61 19.90
N TYR A 607 -18.42 13.86 20.49
CA TYR A 607 -19.64 14.41 21.05
C TYR A 607 -19.48 14.65 22.55
N HIS A 608 -20.24 15.62 23.08
CA HIS A 608 -20.37 15.78 24.52
C HIS A 608 -20.99 14.52 25.15
N LEU A 609 -20.68 14.25 26.42
CA LEU A 609 -21.06 13.00 27.12
C LEU A 609 -22.54 12.66 26.99
N GLU A 610 -23.42 13.65 27.15
CA GLU A 610 -24.87 13.43 27.07
C GLU A 610 -25.31 12.98 25.67
N SER A 611 -24.74 13.52 24.61
CA SER A 611 -24.99 13.10 23.23
C SER A 611 -24.47 11.68 22.98
N TRP A 612 -23.31 11.35 23.51
CA TRP A 612 -22.80 9.97 23.49
C TRP A 612 -23.76 8.99 24.17
N LEU A 613 -24.29 9.34 25.34
CA LEU A 613 -25.25 8.48 26.07
C LEU A 613 -26.55 8.30 25.26
N ARG A 614 -27.06 9.34 24.63
CA ARG A 614 -28.26 9.25 23.74
C ARG A 614 -28.01 8.34 22.56
N ILE A 615 -26.88 8.51 21.84
CA ILE A 615 -26.48 7.66 20.72
C ILE A 615 -26.34 6.21 21.18
N THR A 616 -25.66 5.96 22.30
CA THR A 616 -25.48 4.63 22.87
C THR A 616 -26.80 3.96 23.24
N ASN A 617 -27.70 4.67 23.90
CA ASN A 617 -29.04 4.16 24.26
C ASN A 617 -29.85 3.80 23.00
N TYR A 618 -29.76 4.61 21.95
CA TYR A 618 -30.44 4.31 20.69
C TYR A 618 -29.85 3.10 19.97
N LEU A 619 -28.54 2.99 19.90
CA LEU A 619 -27.84 1.80 19.37
C LEU A 619 -28.24 0.53 20.12
N ASN A 620 -28.41 0.62 21.44
CA ASN A 620 -28.82 -0.49 22.28
C ASN A 620 -30.33 -0.74 22.31
N SER A 621 -31.09 -0.10 21.41
CA SER A 621 -32.52 -0.34 21.22
C SER A 621 -32.79 -1.21 19.97
N LYS A 622 -34.04 -1.67 19.82
CA LYS A 622 -34.48 -2.43 18.63
C LYS A 622 -34.39 -1.62 17.33
N ASN A 623 -34.25 -0.30 17.43
CA ASN A 623 -34.23 0.62 16.30
C ASN A 623 -32.82 0.97 15.80
N TYR A 624 -31.78 0.30 16.28
CA TYR A 624 -30.38 0.59 15.90
C TYR A 624 -30.15 0.57 14.39
N SER A 625 -30.87 -0.28 13.66
CA SER A 625 -30.77 -0.43 12.21
C SER A 625 -31.22 0.82 11.43
N ASN A 626 -31.96 1.74 12.06
CA ASN A 626 -32.32 3.03 11.46
C ASN A 626 -31.08 3.94 11.29
N ILE A 627 -30.04 3.75 12.10
CA ILE A 627 -28.75 4.41 11.88
C ILE A 627 -28.07 3.73 10.69
N ASN A 628 -27.64 4.54 9.71
CA ASN A 628 -26.94 4.01 8.54
C ASN A 628 -25.75 3.12 8.94
N VAL A 629 -25.54 2.04 8.22
CA VAL A 629 -24.53 1.03 8.50
C VAL A 629 -23.11 1.62 8.62
N LEU A 630 -22.74 2.55 7.73
CA LEU A 630 -21.46 3.23 7.79
C LEU A 630 -21.32 4.16 9.00
N ASN A 631 -22.41 4.80 9.43
CA ASN A 631 -22.39 5.60 10.65
C ASN A 631 -22.30 4.73 11.91
N ARG A 632 -22.90 3.53 11.92
CA ARG A 632 -22.70 2.56 13.00
C ARG A 632 -21.23 2.16 13.08
N ALA A 633 -20.59 1.88 11.94
CA ALA A 633 -19.14 1.60 11.86
C ALA A 633 -18.29 2.81 12.29
N GLN A 634 -18.63 4.02 11.83
CA GLN A 634 -17.95 5.26 12.23
C GLN A 634 -17.97 5.47 13.75
N ILE A 635 -19.14 5.31 14.38
CA ILE A 635 -19.30 5.51 15.83
C ILE A 635 -18.38 4.55 16.61
N ILE A 636 -18.25 3.31 16.19
CA ILE A 636 -17.34 2.34 16.80
C ILE A 636 -15.88 2.76 16.61
N ASP A 637 -15.48 3.12 15.39
CA ASP A 637 -14.13 3.53 15.07
C ASP A 637 -13.73 4.84 15.79
N ASP A 638 -14.62 5.85 15.79
CA ASP A 638 -14.38 7.12 16.48
C ASP A 638 -14.26 6.93 17.99
N THR A 639 -15.20 6.19 18.63
CA THR A 639 -15.13 5.95 20.09
C THR A 639 -13.90 5.16 20.50
N PHE A 640 -13.48 4.18 19.70
CA PHE A 640 -12.26 3.43 19.98
C PHE A 640 -11.03 4.32 19.96
N HIS A 641 -10.83 5.08 18.86
CA HIS A 641 -9.66 5.93 18.70
C HIS A 641 -9.62 7.11 19.69
N LEU A 642 -10.78 7.68 20.01
CA LEU A 642 -10.88 8.70 21.06
C LEU A 642 -10.58 8.13 22.46
N ALA A 643 -10.93 6.86 22.72
CA ALA A 643 -10.63 6.20 23.99
C ALA A 643 -9.14 5.88 24.12
N ILE A 644 -8.48 5.33 23.09
CA ILE A 644 -7.03 5.04 23.16
C ILE A 644 -6.18 6.30 23.21
N SER A 645 -6.66 7.43 22.66
CA SER A 645 -6.02 8.75 22.78
C SER A 645 -6.38 9.47 24.08
N SER A 646 -7.01 8.81 25.04
CA SER A 646 -7.42 9.33 26.36
C SER A 646 -8.38 10.54 26.31
N LYS A 647 -9.06 10.75 25.18
CA LYS A 647 -10.09 11.79 25.03
C LYS A 647 -11.46 11.34 25.50
N LEU A 648 -11.70 10.02 25.48
CA LEU A 648 -12.92 9.38 25.99
C LEU A 648 -12.60 8.31 27.03
N ASN A 649 -13.56 8.06 27.92
CA ASN A 649 -13.44 6.93 28.83
C ASN A 649 -13.68 5.62 28.08
N PHE A 650 -12.80 4.65 28.27
CA PHE A 650 -12.87 3.35 27.60
C PHE A 650 -14.13 2.54 27.94
N TYR A 651 -14.81 2.83 29.06
CA TYR A 651 -16.10 2.21 29.39
C TYR A 651 -17.17 2.59 28.37
N LEU A 652 -17.16 3.84 27.90
CA LEU A 652 -18.13 4.29 26.89
C LEU A 652 -18.00 3.53 25.56
N PHE A 653 -16.76 3.20 25.17
CA PHE A 653 -16.55 2.34 23.99
C PHE A 653 -17.27 1.00 24.15
N TRP A 654 -17.14 0.35 25.31
CA TRP A 654 -17.82 -0.92 25.56
C TRP A 654 -19.34 -0.80 25.59
N ASP A 655 -19.87 0.30 26.08
CA ASP A 655 -21.31 0.57 26.09
C ASP A 655 -21.83 0.79 24.66
N VAL A 656 -21.07 1.53 23.85
CA VAL A 656 -21.37 1.74 22.42
C VAL A 656 -21.40 0.42 21.66
N VAL A 657 -20.40 -0.44 21.79
CA VAL A 657 -20.32 -1.69 21.03
C VAL A 657 -21.23 -2.80 21.56
N SER A 658 -21.90 -2.60 22.69
CA SER A 658 -22.76 -3.62 23.30
C SER A 658 -23.97 -4.05 22.43
N TYR A 659 -24.38 -3.24 21.46
CA TYR A 659 -25.42 -3.58 20.48
C TYR A 659 -24.97 -4.60 19.43
N LEU A 660 -23.65 -4.79 19.24
CA LEU A 660 -23.09 -5.70 18.23
C LEU A 660 -23.59 -7.14 18.38
N LYS A 661 -24.00 -7.54 19.57
CA LYS A 661 -24.67 -8.83 19.83
C LYS A 661 -25.92 -9.06 18.97
N TRP A 662 -26.53 -7.97 18.42
CA TRP A 662 -27.68 -8.04 17.53
C TRP A 662 -27.33 -7.80 16.07
N GLU A 663 -26.15 -7.19 15.82
CA GLU A 663 -25.68 -6.81 14.50
C GLU A 663 -25.20 -8.02 13.69
N THR A 664 -25.69 -8.15 12.47
CA THR A 664 -25.26 -9.22 11.56
C THR A 664 -24.62 -8.68 10.28
N ASP A 665 -24.48 -7.38 10.14
CA ASP A 665 -23.77 -6.79 9.02
C ASP A 665 -22.25 -6.75 9.31
N TYR A 666 -21.44 -7.16 8.35
CA TYR A 666 -19.97 -7.18 8.45
C TYR A 666 -19.36 -5.78 8.65
N ILE A 667 -19.99 -4.75 8.08
CA ILE A 667 -19.42 -3.39 8.07
C ILE A 667 -19.25 -2.80 9.48
N PRO A 668 -20.23 -2.82 10.40
CA PRO A 668 -20.01 -2.36 11.77
C PRO A 668 -19.10 -3.27 12.61
N TRP A 669 -19.02 -4.54 12.27
CA TRP A 669 -18.12 -5.48 12.93
C TRP A 669 -16.65 -5.26 12.56
N TYR A 670 -16.38 -4.76 11.35
CA TYR A 670 -15.01 -4.57 10.87
C TYR A 670 -14.16 -3.67 11.80
N PRO A 671 -14.58 -2.43 12.20
CA PRO A 671 -13.83 -1.63 13.16
C PRO A 671 -13.71 -2.30 14.54
N MET A 672 -14.69 -3.11 14.96
CA MET A 672 -14.57 -3.89 16.20
C MET A 672 -13.46 -4.95 16.10
N PHE A 673 -13.35 -5.65 14.97
CA PHE A 673 -12.24 -6.60 14.75
C PHE A 673 -10.89 -5.89 14.70
N LYS A 674 -10.83 -4.69 14.12
CA LYS A 674 -9.60 -3.87 14.14
C LYS A 674 -9.25 -3.38 15.54
N ALA A 675 -10.23 -3.00 16.33
CA ALA A 675 -10.03 -2.68 17.76
C ALA A 675 -9.52 -3.91 18.53
N ALA A 676 -10.09 -5.09 18.29
CA ALA A 676 -9.64 -6.34 18.88
C ALA A 676 -8.20 -6.69 18.47
N GLU A 677 -7.85 -6.52 17.22
CA GLU A 677 -6.49 -6.71 16.72
C GLU A 677 -5.50 -5.77 17.44
N TYR A 678 -5.81 -4.48 17.52
CA TYR A 678 -4.99 -3.49 18.21
C TYR A 678 -4.80 -3.82 19.68
N MET A 679 -5.90 -4.15 20.38
CA MET A 679 -5.85 -4.49 21.80
C MET A 679 -5.09 -5.78 22.07
N SER A 680 -5.19 -6.77 21.17
CA SER A 680 -4.43 -8.04 21.30
C SER A 680 -2.92 -7.84 21.20
N HIS A 681 -2.48 -6.80 20.48
CA HIS A 681 -1.07 -6.44 20.37
C HIS A 681 -0.54 -5.70 21.62
N ILE A 682 -1.39 -4.93 22.30
CA ILE A 682 -0.99 -4.12 23.45
C ILE A 682 -1.13 -4.87 24.78
N LEU A 683 -2.21 -5.66 24.94
CA LEU A 683 -2.52 -6.37 26.16
C LEU A 683 -2.07 -7.83 26.03
N PRO A 684 -1.03 -8.25 26.75
CA PRO A 684 -0.70 -9.67 26.88
C PRO A 684 -1.92 -10.45 27.38
N PHE A 685 -2.27 -11.55 26.75
CA PHE A 685 -3.50 -12.30 27.06
C PHE A 685 -3.61 -12.84 28.51
N ASP A 686 -2.56 -12.80 29.29
CA ASP A 686 -2.53 -13.29 30.69
C ASP A 686 -2.75 -12.21 31.76
N ASN A 687 -2.93 -10.95 31.38
CA ASN A 687 -3.19 -9.85 32.28
C ASN A 687 -4.68 -9.76 32.69
N VAL A 688 -4.99 -9.15 33.84
CA VAL A 688 -6.38 -8.94 34.29
C VAL A 688 -7.18 -8.11 33.30
N ASP A 689 -6.59 -7.06 32.77
CA ASP A 689 -7.24 -6.19 31.78
C ASP A 689 -7.56 -6.92 30.48
N SER A 690 -6.70 -7.84 30.04
CA SER A 690 -6.95 -8.67 28.88
C SER A 690 -8.07 -9.68 29.11
N LYS A 691 -8.22 -10.21 30.33
CA LYS A 691 -9.34 -11.08 30.69
C LYS A 691 -10.69 -10.35 30.61
N VAL A 692 -10.73 -9.11 31.05
CA VAL A 692 -11.93 -8.25 30.91
C VAL A 692 -12.25 -7.98 29.44
N PHE A 693 -11.24 -7.64 28.67
CA PHE A 693 -11.40 -7.43 27.22
C PHE A 693 -11.91 -8.70 26.53
N LYS A 694 -11.28 -9.84 26.77
CA LYS A 694 -11.65 -11.16 26.27
C LYS A 694 -13.12 -11.48 26.57
N MET A 695 -13.51 -11.34 27.84
CA MET A 695 -14.88 -11.59 28.29
C MET A 695 -15.89 -10.68 27.56
N LYS A 696 -15.61 -9.37 27.51
CA LYS A 696 -16.51 -8.40 26.85
C LYS A 696 -16.66 -8.66 25.34
N LEU A 697 -15.58 -9.02 24.65
CA LEU A 697 -15.66 -9.35 23.22
C LEU A 697 -16.43 -10.65 22.97
N LEU A 698 -16.22 -11.68 23.80
CA LEU A 698 -16.99 -12.94 23.73
C LEU A 698 -18.47 -12.72 24.00
N MET A 699 -18.85 -11.81 24.89
CA MET A 699 -20.26 -11.44 25.13
C MET A 699 -20.96 -10.85 23.88
N GLN A 700 -20.19 -10.31 22.93
CA GLN A 700 -20.73 -9.83 21.65
C GLN A 700 -20.71 -10.95 20.60
N LEU A 701 -19.62 -11.71 20.51
CA LEU A 701 -19.44 -12.76 19.50
C LEU A 701 -20.36 -13.96 19.71
N GLY A 702 -20.62 -14.37 20.96
CA GLY A 702 -21.45 -15.53 21.25
C GLY A 702 -22.87 -15.42 20.64
N PRO A 703 -23.65 -14.35 20.92
CA PRO A 703 -24.95 -14.16 20.31
C PRO A 703 -24.91 -13.99 18.78
N LEU A 704 -23.85 -13.38 18.22
CA LEU A 704 -23.65 -13.33 16.80
C LEU A 704 -23.52 -14.72 16.19
N LEU A 705 -22.60 -15.56 16.72
CA LEU A 705 -22.36 -16.91 16.23
C LEU A 705 -23.59 -17.81 16.37
N GLN A 706 -24.42 -17.63 17.40
CA GLN A 706 -25.71 -18.31 17.52
C GLN A 706 -26.67 -17.97 16.36
N LYS A 707 -26.59 -16.73 15.81
CA LYS A 707 -27.44 -16.28 14.70
C LYS A 707 -26.92 -16.73 13.35
N ILE A 708 -25.63 -16.51 13.08
CA ILE A 708 -25.03 -16.78 11.75
C ILE A 708 -24.54 -18.23 11.60
N GLY A 709 -24.47 -18.99 12.70
CA GLY A 709 -24.00 -20.38 12.72
C GLY A 709 -22.48 -20.53 12.55
N TYR A 710 -22.03 -21.76 12.70
CA TYR A 710 -20.61 -22.17 12.61
C TYR A 710 -20.25 -22.75 11.23
N GLU A 711 -21.24 -23.07 10.40
CA GLU A 711 -21.08 -23.66 9.08
C GLU A 711 -21.45 -22.64 7.99
N GLU A 712 -20.69 -22.66 6.91
CA GLU A 712 -20.98 -21.85 5.73
C GLU A 712 -22.07 -22.50 4.89
N GLU A 713 -23.13 -21.78 4.61
CA GLU A 713 -24.25 -22.22 3.79
C GLU A 713 -24.12 -21.68 2.36
N SER A 714 -24.66 -22.44 1.40
CA SER A 714 -24.59 -22.07 -0.02
C SER A 714 -25.34 -20.78 -0.37
N ASN A 715 -26.38 -20.45 0.42
CA ASN A 715 -27.20 -19.25 0.28
C ASN A 715 -26.73 -18.05 1.10
N ASP A 716 -25.63 -18.20 1.84
CA ASP A 716 -25.04 -17.08 2.55
C ASP A 716 -24.58 -15.99 1.59
N ASP A 717 -24.90 -14.75 1.91
CA ASP A 717 -24.34 -13.63 1.17
C ASP A 717 -22.83 -13.46 1.43
N THR A 718 -22.18 -12.68 0.58
CA THR A 718 -20.75 -12.42 0.64
C THR A 718 -20.28 -11.93 2.00
N PHE A 719 -21.06 -11.06 2.64
CA PHE A 719 -20.67 -10.44 3.91
C PHE A 719 -20.91 -11.33 5.11
N ILE A 720 -21.93 -12.18 5.07
CA ILE A 720 -22.16 -13.21 6.10
C ILE A 720 -20.97 -14.21 6.10
N LYS A 721 -20.50 -14.61 4.92
CA LYS A 721 -19.31 -15.48 4.80
C LYS A 721 -18.07 -14.83 5.42
N CYS A 722 -17.79 -13.57 5.08
CA CYS A 722 -16.67 -12.81 5.66
C CYS A 722 -16.82 -12.63 7.18
N LEU A 723 -18.04 -12.28 7.64
CA LEU A 723 -18.32 -12.07 9.05
C LEU A 723 -18.12 -13.34 9.86
N ARG A 724 -18.62 -14.47 9.37
CA ARG A 724 -18.46 -15.79 10.02
C ARG A 724 -16.99 -16.17 10.14
N GLN A 725 -16.18 -15.99 9.08
CA GLN A 725 -14.75 -16.28 9.13
C GLN A 725 -14.04 -15.48 10.20
N GLU A 726 -14.26 -14.17 10.26
CA GLU A 726 -13.62 -13.30 11.27
C GLU A 726 -14.16 -13.56 12.67
N ALA A 727 -15.47 -13.75 12.83
CA ALA A 727 -16.08 -14.03 14.13
C ALA A 727 -15.56 -15.35 14.72
N LEU A 728 -15.47 -16.41 13.93
CA LEU A 728 -14.94 -17.72 14.35
C LEU A 728 -13.43 -17.64 14.63
N ARG A 729 -12.68 -16.91 13.82
CA ARG A 729 -11.27 -16.66 14.08
C ARG A 729 -11.06 -16.04 15.46
N TRP A 730 -11.80 -14.98 15.76
CA TRP A 730 -11.69 -14.28 17.05
C TRP A 730 -12.25 -15.10 18.20
N ALA A 731 -13.39 -15.77 18.06
CA ALA A 731 -13.96 -16.60 19.13
C ALA A 731 -12.97 -17.68 19.58
N CYS A 732 -12.38 -18.41 18.63
CA CYS A 732 -11.39 -19.42 18.93
C CYS A 732 -10.08 -18.86 19.52
N ILE A 733 -9.59 -17.70 19.03
CA ILE A 733 -8.43 -17.01 19.62
C ILE A 733 -8.68 -16.62 21.08
N LEU A 734 -9.90 -16.23 21.40
CA LEU A 734 -10.32 -15.87 22.73
C LEU A 734 -10.69 -17.08 23.62
N ASP A 735 -10.41 -18.31 23.18
CA ASP A 735 -10.67 -19.56 23.87
C ASP A 735 -12.16 -19.88 24.10
N ASP A 736 -13.04 -19.44 23.19
CA ASP A 736 -14.44 -19.84 23.27
C ASP A 736 -14.59 -21.37 23.16
N SER A 737 -15.23 -21.96 24.18
CA SER A 737 -15.37 -23.42 24.26
C SER A 737 -16.24 -24.00 23.14
N GLU A 738 -17.29 -23.30 22.72
CA GLU A 738 -18.18 -23.74 21.65
C GLU A 738 -17.47 -23.68 20.30
N CYS A 739 -16.74 -22.59 20.01
CA CYS A 739 -15.91 -22.48 18.83
C CYS A 739 -14.94 -23.66 18.70
N LYS A 740 -14.23 -23.98 19.78
CA LYS A 740 -13.26 -25.06 19.80
C LYS A 740 -13.90 -26.45 19.63
N LYS A 741 -15.05 -26.69 20.25
CA LYS A 741 -15.82 -27.94 20.08
C LYS A 741 -16.27 -28.13 18.63
N HIS A 742 -16.75 -27.07 18.00
CA HIS A 742 -17.12 -27.11 16.59
C HIS A 742 -15.93 -27.40 15.67
N ALA A 743 -14.78 -26.78 15.95
CA ALA A 743 -13.56 -27.06 15.20
C ALA A 743 -13.08 -28.52 15.40
N GLU A 744 -13.13 -29.05 16.62
CA GLU A 744 -12.82 -30.44 16.93
C GLU A 744 -13.78 -31.41 16.22
N TYR A 745 -15.09 -31.16 16.27
CA TYR A 745 -16.09 -31.98 15.58
C TYR A 745 -15.83 -32.03 14.08
N LYS A 746 -15.56 -30.88 13.47
CA LYS A 746 -15.26 -30.75 12.05
C LYS A 746 -13.96 -31.45 11.65
N LEU A 747 -12.94 -31.37 12.50
CA LEU A 747 -11.68 -32.08 12.31
C LEU A 747 -11.90 -33.60 12.36
N ARG A 748 -12.60 -34.09 13.38
CA ARG A 748 -12.92 -35.54 13.50
C ARG A 748 -13.74 -36.03 12.33
N TRP A 749 -14.73 -35.26 11.88
CA TRP A 749 -15.55 -35.59 10.70
C TRP A 749 -14.68 -35.69 9.43
N HIS A 750 -13.73 -34.75 9.23
CA HIS A 750 -12.80 -34.80 8.11
C HIS A 750 -11.89 -36.05 8.20
N LEU A 751 -11.28 -36.32 9.36
CA LEU A 751 -10.36 -37.45 9.56
C LEU A 751 -11.01 -38.82 9.43
N LEU A 752 -12.33 -38.95 9.63
CA LEU A 752 -13.04 -40.19 9.40
C LEU A 752 -13.00 -40.65 7.93
N ASN A 753 -13.04 -39.72 6.99
CA ASN A 753 -12.90 -40.02 5.55
C ASN A 753 -12.52 -38.75 4.79
N PRO A 754 -11.23 -38.37 4.69
CA PRO A 754 -10.79 -37.13 4.07
C PRO A 754 -11.20 -36.95 2.61
N ILE A 755 -11.45 -38.06 1.88
CA ILE A 755 -11.87 -38.01 0.47
C ILE A 755 -13.33 -37.61 0.34
N LYS A 756 -14.21 -38.14 1.22
CA LYS A 756 -15.65 -37.81 1.20
C LYS A 756 -15.96 -36.53 1.99
N ASN A 757 -15.30 -36.35 3.10
CA ASN A 757 -15.54 -35.31 4.09
C ASN A 757 -14.54 -34.16 3.87
N GLN A 758 -14.46 -33.65 2.65
CA GLN A 758 -13.52 -32.58 2.31
C GLN A 758 -13.86 -31.29 3.05
N LEU A 759 -12.87 -30.71 3.66
CA LEU A 759 -12.95 -29.34 4.18
C LEU A 759 -12.85 -28.35 3.03
N LEU A 760 -13.64 -27.28 3.08
CA LEU A 760 -13.41 -26.15 2.21
C LEU A 760 -12.00 -25.60 2.47
N PRO A 761 -11.19 -25.35 1.44
CA PRO A 761 -9.78 -25.02 1.60
C PRO A 761 -9.52 -23.85 2.57
N TRP A 762 -10.34 -22.81 2.53
CA TRP A 762 -10.21 -21.64 3.43
C TRP A 762 -10.65 -21.89 4.87
N TRP A 763 -11.31 -23.04 5.17
CA TRP A 763 -11.65 -23.50 6.52
C TRP A 763 -10.65 -24.50 7.09
N ARG A 764 -9.70 -25.00 6.29
CA ARG A 764 -8.73 -26.01 6.73
C ARG A 764 -7.86 -25.48 7.88
N GLU A 765 -7.23 -24.35 7.70
CA GLU A 765 -6.37 -23.74 8.74
C GLU A 765 -7.13 -23.55 10.06
N TRP A 766 -8.34 -23.00 10.01
CA TRP A 766 -9.17 -22.82 11.19
C TRP A 766 -9.52 -24.14 11.87
N THR A 767 -9.91 -25.15 11.08
CA THR A 767 -10.32 -26.48 11.57
C THR A 767 -9.15 -27.22 12.21
N PHE A 768 -8.01 -27.29 11.55
CA PHE A 768 -6.83 -27.95 12.08
C PHE A 768 -6.26 -27.21 13.29
N CYS A 769 -6.12 -25.88 13.20
CA CYS A 769 -5.58 -25.05 14.27
C CYS A 769 -6.34 -25.22 15.57
N ASN A 770 -7.66 -25.07 15.53
CA ASN A 770 -8.47 -25.04 16.74
C ASN A 770 -8.94 -26.46 17.14
N GLY A 771 -9.16 -27.36 16.19
CA GLY A 771 -9.56 -28.73 16.47
C GLY A 771 -8.45 -29.57 17.09
N LEU A 772 -7.20 -29.39 16.65
CA LEU A 772 -6.06 -30.11 17.22
C LEU A 772 -5.74 -29.67 18.64
N CYS A 773 -6.00 -28.43 19.01
CA CYS A 773 -5.70 -27.90 20.33
C CYS A 773 -6.54 -28.52 21.46
N VAL A 774 -7.72 -29.04 21.13
CA VAL A 774 -8.68 -29.61 22.09
C VAL A 774 -8.73 -31.14 21.98
N SER A 775 -8.38 -31.69 20.81
CA SER A 775 -8.54 -33.11 20.56
C SER A 775 -7.56 -33.98 21.34
N SER A 776 -8.02 -35.16 21.79
CA SER A 776 -7.17 -36.24 22.34
C SER A 776 -6.43 -37.04 21.25
N ILE A 777 -6.46 -36.58 19.99
CA ILE A 777 -5.79 -37.22 18.87
C ILE A 777 -4.28 -37.08 19.05
N SER A 778 -3.56 -38.24 19.08
CA SER A 778 -2.12 -38.22 19.18
C SER A 778 -1.52 -37.64 17.89
N LEU A 779 -0.48 -36.82 18.01
CA LEU A 779 0.22 -36.29 16.81
C LEU A 779 0.78 -37.43 15.93
N ASP A 780 1.14 -38.58 16.54
CA ASP A 780 1.64 -39.74 15.81
C ASP A 780 0.56 -40.37 14.92
N GLN A 781 -0.65 -40.51 15.42
CA GLN A 781 -1.80 -41.03 14.65
C GLN A 781 -2.10 -40.08 13.48
N LEU A 782 -2.12 -38.79 13.74
CA LEU A 782 -2.34 -37.77 12.72
C LEU A 782 -1.29 -37.80 11.61
N PHE A 783 -0.01 -38.02 11.94
CA PHE A 783 1.07 -38.12 10.95
C PHE A 783 1.01 -39.44 10.15
N ILE A 784 0.50 -40.53 10.74
CA ILE A 784 0.30 -41.80 10.05
C ILE A 784 -0.88 -41.70 9.07
N ASP A 785 -2.01 -41.17 9.53
CA ASP A 785 -3.23 -41.04 8.72
C ASP A 785 -3.03 -40.11 7.51
N LEU A 786 -2.20 -39.08 7.64
CA LEU A 786 -1.92 -38.13 6.57
C LEU A 786 -0.85 -38.59 5.58
N ASN A 787 0.07 -39.48 5.97
CA ASN A 787 1.03 -40.06 5.04
C ASN A 787 0.34 -40.97 4.00
N GLU A 788 -0.83 -41.52 4.34
CA GLU A 788 -1.61 -42.38 3.43
C GLU A 788 -2.50 -41.54 2.47
N VAL A 789 -2.94 -40.34 2.85
CA VAL A 789 -4.01 -39.61 2.15
C VAL A 789 -3.54 -38.55 1.15
N SER A 790 -2.49 -37.80 1.42
CA SER A 790 -1.85 -36.96 0.39
C SER A 790 -0.61 -36.22 0.88
N ARG A 791 0.43 -36.19 0.05
CA ARG A 791 1.66 -35.41 0.26
C ARG A 791 1.43 -33.88 0.14
N ILE A 792 0.21 -33.44 -0.15
CA ILE A 792 -0.15 -32.03 -0.43
C ILE A 792 -0.59 -31.31 0.84
N GLU A 793 -1.18 -31.98 1.83
CA GLU A 793 -1.73 -31.38 3.05
C GLU A 793 -0.71 -31.19 4.19
N TYR A 794 0.47 -31.76 4.05
CA TYR A 794 1.52 -31.74 5.08
C TYR A 794 1.99 -30.32 5.53
N PRO A 795 2.19 -29.36 4.62
CA PRO A 795 2.64 -28.02 5.01
C PRO A 795 1.59 -27.22 5.77
N GLU A 796 0.31 -27.35 5.38
CA GLU A 796 -0.81 -26.63 6.02
C GLU A 796 -1.05 -27.14 7.44
N MET A 797 -0.93 -28.45 7.64
CA MET A 797 -1.05 -29.08 8.94
C MET A 797 0.06 -28.62 9.89
N MET A 798 1.30 -28.51 9.41
CA MET A 798 2.42 -28.04 10.22
C MET A 798 2.20 -26.62 10.75
N ASN A 799 1.68 -25.75 9.91
CA ASN A 799 1.32 -24.39 10.31
C ASN A 799 0.18 -24.41 11.34
N SER A 800 -0.76 -25.32 11.18
CA SER A 800 -1.91 -25.46 12.09
C SER A 800 -1.53 -26.01 13.47
N LEU A 801 -0.54 -26.88 13.55
CA LEU A 801 0.00 -27.35 14.83
C LEU A 801 0.69 -26.24 15.65
N ALA A 802 1.23 -25.24 14.97
CA ALA A 802 1.82 -24.08 15.63
C ALA A 802 0.79 -23.18 16.32
N CYS A 803 -0.50 -23.34 16.06
CA CYS A 803 -1.56 -22.57 16.71
C CYS A 803 -1.82 -22.96 18.19
N CYS A 804 -1.42 -24.16 18.59
CA CYS A 804 -1.78 -24.70 19.89
C CYS A 804 -0.96 -24.08 21.01
N ASN A 805 -1.64 -23.60 22.08
CA ASN A 805 -0.99 -23.09 23.29
C ASN A 805 -0.50 -24.21 24.23
N ASN A 806 -0.59 -25.47 23.79
CA ASN A 806 -0.15 -26.61 24.59
C ASN A 806 1.37 -26.79 24.41
N THR A 807 2.11 -26.47 25.47
CA THR A 807 3.58 -26.58 25.54
C THR A 807 4.10 -28.00 25.24
N TYR A 808 3.36 -29.03 25.63
CA TYR A 808 3.73 -30.43 25.37
C TYR A 808 3.62 -30.73 23.86
N SER A 809 2.52 -30.36 23.24
CA SER A 809 2.31 -30.56 21.80
C SER A 809 3.34 -29.80 20.94
N LEU A 810 3.65 -28.55 21.30
CA LEU A 810 4.68 -27.75 20.63
C LEU A 810 6.09 -28.36 20.80
N ARG A 811 6.44 -28.82 22.00
CA ARG A 811 7.74 -29.49 22.23
C ARG A 811 7.86 -30.78 21.41
N SER A 812 6.83 -31.63 21.40
CA SER A 812 6.79 -32.85 20.58
C SER A 812 6.90 -32.51 19.08
N LEU A 813 6.29 -31.42 18.64
CA LEU A 813 6.38 -30.94 17.26
C LEU A 813 7.80 -30.46 16.94
N PHE A 814 8.45 -29.70 17.82
CA PHE A 814 9.85 -29.30 17.65
C PHE A 814 10.79 -30.49 17.49
N ASP A 815 10.63 -31.50 18.34
CA ASP A 815 11.47 -32.72 18.29
C ASP A 815 11.27 -33.49 16.97
N LYS A 816 10.03 -33.58 16.48
CA LYS A 816 9.73 -34.23 15.19
C LYS A 816 10.27 -33.45 14.01
N LEU A 817 10.14 -32.12 14.01
CA LEU A 817 10.69 -31.26 12.97
C LEU A 817 12.22 -31.34 12.90
N LYS A 818 12.85 -31.37 14.06
CA LYS A 818 14.30 -31.54 14.18
C LYS A 818 14.74 -32.91 13.58
N LYS A 819 13.98 -33.97 13.87
CA LYS A 819 14.21 -35.30 13.30
C LYS A 819 14.00 -35.32 11.80
N LEU A 820 12.88 -34.82 11.31
CA LEU A 820 12.57 -34.73 9.87
C LEU A 820 13.64 -33.93 9.11
N ARG A 821 14.07 -32.79 9.66
CA ARG A 821 15.15 -32.00 9.08
C ARG A 821 16.44 -32.79 8.92
N ASN A 822 16.81 -33.58 9.93
CA ASN A 822 18.02 -34.39 9.88
C ASN A 822 17.85 -35.54 8.87
N ASP A 823 16.71 -36.21 8.87
CA ASP A 823 16.40 -37.33 7.94
C ASP A 823 16.34 -36.82 6.48
N TYR A 824 15.77 -35.66 6.22
CA TYR A 824 15.72 -35.04 4.87
C TYR A 824 17.09 -34.62 4.36
N ILE A 825 17.96 -34.09 5.21
CA ILE A 825 19.33 -33.70 4.82
C ILE A 825 20.15 -34.96 4.43
N PHE A 826 19.90 -36.12 5.04
CA PHE A 826 20.65 -37.34 4.77
C PHE A 826 20.08 -38.16 3.61
N SER A 827 18.78 -38.11 3.31
CA SER A 827 18.13 -39.02 2.35
C SER A 827 17.94 -38.49 0.94
N TYR A 828 18.05 -37.18 0.70
CA TYR A 828 17.70 -36.57 -0.59
C TYR A 828 18.79 -35.69 -1.20
N THR A 829 19.82 -36.30 -1.70
CA THR A 829 20.84 -35.62 -2.54
C THR A 829 20.39 -35.39 -3.99
N LYS A 830 19.20 -35.83 -4.41
CA LYS A 830 18.75 -35.82 -5.81
C LYS A 830 17.48 -35.00 -6.13
N ASP A 831 16.69 -34.50 -5.15
CA ASP A 831 15.44 -33.77 -5.44
C ASP A 831 15.45 -32.37 -4.79
N ASN A 832 16.13 -31.44 -5.45
CA ASN A 832 16.28 -30.06 -4.98
C ASN A 832 14.93 -29.32 -4.77
N ALA A 833 13.89 -29.63 -5.54
CA ALA A 833 12.60 -28.93 -5.47
C ALA A 833 11.83 -29.25 -4.18
N ARG A 834 11.82 -30.51 -3.74
CA ARG A 834 11.16 -30.92 -2.50
C ARG A 834 11.88 -30.38 -1.26
N MET A 835 13.21 -30.36 -1.28
CA MET A 835 14.01 -29.81 -0.20
C MET A 835 13.76 -28.29 -0.05
N ILE A 836 13.71 -27.55 -1.15
CA ILE A 836 13.39 -26.11 -1.14
C ILE A 836 11.98 -25.86 -0.58
N SER A 837 11.00 -26.67 -0.96
CA SER A 837 9.63 -26.56 -0.44
C SER A 837 9.60 -26.84 1.07
N PHE A 838 10.27 -27.88 1.56
CA PHE A 838 10.34 -28.17 2.99
C PHE A 838 11.01 -27.04 3.78
N ILE A 839 12.15 -26.52 3.30
CA ILE A 839 12.84 -25.41 3.97
C ILE A 839 11.95 -24.16 4.03
N LYS A 840 11.26 -23.84 2.94
CA LYS A 840 10.30 -22.73 2.92
C LYS A 840 9.21 -22.90 3.98
N ASN A 841 8.60 -24.07 4.03
CA ASN A 841 7.54 -24.36 5.00
C ASN A 841 8.04 -24.32 6.43
N TYR A 842 9.26 -24.80 6.71
CA TYR A 842 9.89 -24.72 8.01
C TYR A 842 10.17 -23.27 8.45
N ILE A 843 10.63 -22.41 7.53
CA ILE A 843 10.83 -21.00 7.77
C ILE A 843 9.49 -20.30 8.10
N TYR A 844 8.43 -20.56 7.32
CA TYR A 844 7.09 -20.01 7.58
C TYR A 844 6.58 -20.43 8.95
N TRP A 845 6.68 -21.73 9.25
CA TRP A 845 6.26 -22.26 10.52
C TRP A 845 7.01 -21.62 11.71
N PHE A 846 8.34 -21.46 11.60
CA PHE A 846 9.13 -20.82 12.64
C PHE A 846 8.67 -19.38 12.92
N TYR A 847 8.45 -18.60 11.88
CA TYR A 847 7.93 -17.25 12.02
C TYR A 847 6.49 -17.21 12.56
N TYR A 848 5.66 -18.16 12.16
CA TYR A 848 4.28 -18.27 12.62
C TYR A 848 4.19 -18.58 14.12
N VAL A 849 5.04 -19.50 14.62
CA VAL A 849 5.13 -19.80 16.06
C VAL A 849 5.56 -18.56 16.83
N ILE A 850 6.58 -17.82 16.37
CA ILE A 850 7.01 -16.58 17.01
C ILE A 850 5.86 -15.58 17.06
N GLN A 851 5.24 -15.32 15.92
CA GLN A 851 4.14 -14.36 15.82
C GLN A 851 2.99 -14.67 16.79
N ARG A 852 2.71 -15.94 16.97
CA ARG A 852 1.58 -16.41 17.79
C ARG A 852 1.89 -16.43 19.28
N HIS A 853 3.10 -16.79 19.63
CA HIS A 853 3.45 -17.20 20.99
C HIS A 853 4.58 -16.39 21.64
N ALA A 854 5.11 -15.37 21.00
CA ALA A 854 6.21 -14.57 21.57
C ALA A 854 5.87 -13.92 22.93
N ASN A 855 4.59 -13.73 23.22
CA ASN A 855 4.11 -13.18 24.50
C ASN A 855 3.66 -14.23 25.52
N ASP A 856 3.73 -15.52 25.21
CA ASP A 856 3.48 -16.61 26.15
C ASP A 856 4.78 -16.95 26.87
N ASP A 857 4.86 -16.71 28.18
CA ASP A 857 6.07 -16.92 28.98
C ASP A 857 6.61 -18.35 28.84
N SER A 858 5.72 -19.35 28.83
CA SER A 858 6.10 -20.77 28.80
C SER A 858 6.64 -21.19 27.44
N ILE A 859 6.01 -20.72 26.38
CA ILE A 859 6.40 -21.04 25.00
C ILE A 859 7.63 -20.24 24.60
N ASN A 860 7.71 -18.96 24.98
CA ASN A 860 8.89 -18.14 24.74
C ASN A 860 10.13 -18.71 25.45
N TYR A 861 9.98 -19.21 26.66
CA TYR A 861 11.06 -19.93 27.38
C TYR A 861 11.56 -21.16 26.59
N ILE A 862 10.64 -21.92 25.98
CA ILE A 862 11.00 -23.09 25.15
C ILE A 862 11.72 -22.63 23.86
N LEU A 863 11.19 -21.59 23.20
CA LEU A 863 11.78 -20.99 22.00
C LEU A 863 13.21 -20.50 22.26
N LEU A 864 13.42 -19.78 23.36
CA LEU A 864 14.72 -19.19 23.68
C LEU A 864 15.75 -20.24 24.10
N ASN A 865 15.36 -21.22 24.91
CA ASN A 865 16.27 -22.28 25.37
C ASN A 865 16.70 -23.26 24.28
N ASN A 866 15.86 -23.45 23.25
CA ASN A 866 16.16 -24.33 22.11
C ASN A 866 16.43 -23.53 20.84
N PHE A 867 16.70 -22.25 20.95
CA PHE A 867 16.74 -21.31 19.81
C PHE A 867 17.62 -21.77 18.66
N GLU A 868 18.88 -22.15 18.93
CA GLU A 868 19.82 -22.62 17.90
C GLU A 868 19.42 -23.95 17.26
N GLU A 869 18.66 -24.76 17.96
CA GLU A 869 18.20 -26.05 17.44
C GLU A 869 16.94 -25.92 16.61
N ILE A 870 16.09 -24.94 16.93
CA ILE A 870 14.79 -24.70 16.29
C ILE A 870 14.92 -23.70 15.15
N LYS A 871 15.81 -22.73 15.26
CA LYS A 871 16.01 -21.70 14.24
C LYS A 871 16.40 -22.35 12.89
N PRO A 872 15.71 -22.03 11.77
CA PRO A 872 16.15 -22.44 10.45
C PRO A 872 17.59 -21.93 10.17
N LYS A 873 18.44 -22.80 9.61
CA LYS A 873 19.84 -22.40 9.29
C LYS A 873 19.90 -21.30 8.24
N GLU A 874 18.90 -21.22 7.40
CA GLU A 874 18.74 -20.25 6.31
C GLU A 874 18.40 -18.84 6.82
N ILE A 875 18.00 -18.71 8.09
CA ILE A 875 17.68 -17.42 8.73
C ILE A 875 18.85 -17.03 9.63
N SER A 876 19.33 -15.79 9.46
CA SER A 876 20.32 -15.24 10.38
C SER A 876 19.76 -15.12 11.80
N THR A 877 20.58 -15.32 12.80
CA THR A 877 20.22 -15.14 14.22
C THR A 877 19.63 -13.75 14.46
N THR A 878 20.24 -12.72 13.86
CA THR A 878 19.74 -11.33 13.96
C THR A 878 18.31 -11.18 13.43
N ALA A 879 18.00 -11.75 12.27
CA ALA A 879 16.67 -11.67 11.69
C ALA A 879 15.62 -12.41 12.54
N ALA A 880 15.96 -13.56 13.09
CA ALA A 880 15.10 -14.33 13.98
C ALA A 880 14.83 -13.58 15.30
N VAL A 881 15.87 -13.02 15.93
CA VAL A 881 15.77 -12.23 17.15
C VAL A 881 14.94 -10.95 16.94
N ILE A 882 15.17 -10.22 15.86
CA ILE A 882 14.36 -9.05 15.50
C ILE A 882 12.88 -9.44 15.36
N ASN A 883 12.59 -10.59 14.75
CA ASN A 883 11.21 -11.06 14.65
C ASN A 883 10.59 -11.35 16.02
N ILE A 884 11.32 -12.00 16.94
CA ILE A 884 10.84 -12.23 18.31
C ILE A 884 10.55 -10.89 19.00
N ILE A 885 11.48 -9.93 18.93
CA ILE A 885 11.33 -8.60 19.53
C ILE A 885 10.10 -7.87 18.99
N ASN A 886 9.86 -7.95 17.69
CA ASN A 886 8.72 -7.28 17.03
C ASN A 886 7.35 -7.80 17.53
N TYR A 887 7.30 -9.04 18.03
CA TYR A 887 6.07 -9.64 18.54
C TYR A 887 6.05 -9.78 20.06
N THR A 888 7.09 -9.32 20.77
CA THR A 888 7.16 -9.39 22.24
C THR A 888 6.86 -8.01 22.83
N TYR A 889 5.78 -7.90 23.59
CA TYR A 889 5.32 -6.63 24.21
C TYR A 889 5.57 -6.58 25.72
N SER A 890 5.93 -7.70 26.35
CA SER A 890 6.29 -7.77 27.76
C SER A 890 7.73 -7.31 28.00
N GLY A 891 7.94 -6.30 28.85
CA GLY A 891 9.28 -5.85 29.24
C GLY A 891 10.14 -6.95 29.88
N LYS A 892 9.51 -7.89 30.61
CA LYS A 892 10.18 -9.06 31.20
C LYS A 892 10.72 -9.99 30.13
N LEU A 893 9.86 -10.34 29.13
CA LEU A 893 10.24 -11.22 28.03
C LEU A 893 11.28 -10.58 27.12
N LEU A 894 11.21 -9.26 26.90
CA LEU A 894 12.23 -8.53 26.13
C LEU A 894 13.61 -8.60 26.83
N CYS A 895 13.67 -8.58 28.16
CA CYS A 895 14.90 -8.80 28.90
C CYS A 895 15.45 -10.22 28.70
N GLU A 896 14.60 -11.24 28.67
CA GLU A 896 15.00 -12.63 28.42
C GLU A 896 15.55 -12.82 27.00
N VAL A 897 14.95 -12.21 25.99
CA VAL A 897 15.43 -12.21 24.60
C VAL A 897 16.85 -11.60 24.48
N SER A 898 17.18 -10.63 25.34
CA SER A 898 18.50 -9.98 25.33
C SER A 898 19.66 -10.90 25.72
N PHE A 899 19.40 -12.08 26.30
CA PHE A 899 20.41 -13.04 26.77
C PHE A 899 20.53 -14.31 25.89
N ILE A 900 20.16 -14.25 24.61
CA ILE A 900 20.32 -15.41 23.71
C ILE A 900 21.81 -15.74 23.54
N LYS A 901 22.21 -16.96 23.96
CA LYS A 901 23.58 -17.47 23.83
C LYS A 901 23.81 -18.03 22.42
N HIS A 902 24.77 -17.51 21.71
CA HIS A 902 25.16 -18.01 20.39
C HIS A 902 26.65 -18.40 20.38
N ASN A 903 26.95 -19.70 20.14
CA ASN A 903 28.31 -20.24 19.90
C ASN A 903 29.46 -19.60 20.72
N ASN A 904 29.35 -19.63 22.06
CA ASN A 904 30.33 -19.09 23.01
C ASN A 904 30.57 -17.58 22.99
N SER A 905 29.89 -16.79 22.17
CA SER A 905 29.85 -15.34 22.25
C SER A 905 28.51 -14.86 22.80
N PHE A 906 28.55 -13.91 23.75
CA PHE A 906 27.34 -13.30 24.28
C PHE A 906 26.99 -12.11 23.40
N HIS A 907 25.83 -12.14 22.74
CA HIS A 907 25.25 -10.95 22.14
C HIS A 907 24.38 -10.27 23.19
N ILE A 908 24.85 -9.18 23.77
CA ILE A 908 24.06 -8.38 24.70
C ILE A 908 23.25 -7.37 23.86
N PHE A 909 21.94 -7.57 23.80
CA PHE A 909 21.02 -6.58 23.25
C PHE A 909 20.58 -5.67 24.41
N LEU A 910 21.18 -4.49 24.54
CA LEU A 910 20.73 -3.51 25.51
C LEU A 910 19.52 -2.75 24.95
N LEU A 911 18.37 -3.08 25.48
CA LEU A 911 17.14 -2.32 25.29
C LEU A 911 17.12 -1.16 26.29
N ASN A 912 17.53 0.01 25.87
CA ASN A 912 17.11 1.23 26.54
C ASN A 912 15.71 1.59 26.04
N TYR A 913 14.86 2.13 26.90
CA TYR A 913 13.42 2.38 26.69
C TYR A 913 13.02 3.05 25.36
N ASN A 914 13.96 3.52 24.54
CA ASN A 914 13.72 4.17 23.28
C ASN A 914 14.72 3.85 22.13
N THR A 915 15.67 2.92 22.31
CA THR A 915 16.66 2.61 21.25
C THR A 915 17.19 1.19 21.34
N LEU A 916 17.15 0.45 20.26
CA LEU A 916 17.82 -0.85 20.12
C LEU A 916 19.31 -0.60 19.79
N ILE A 917 20.19 -0.79 20.75
CA ILE A 917 21.65 -0.69 20.52
C ILE A 917 22.21 -2.10 20.46
N ILE A 918 22.68 -2.51 19.29
CA ILE A 918 23.39 -3.78 19.10
C ILE A 918 24.88 -3.53 19.33
N PHE A 919 25.41 -4.06 20.44
CA PHE A 919 26.86 -4.08 20.67
C PHE A 919 27.42 -5.45 20.31
N TYR A 920 28.37 -5.50 19.39
CA TYR A 920 29.24 -6.65 19.19
C TYR A 920 30.40 -6.54 20.17
N MET A 921 30.47 -7.45 21.12
CA MET A 921 31.71 -7.69 21.88
C MET A 921 32.36 -8.95 21.30
N SER A 922 33.48 -8.76 20.65
CA SER A 922 34.38 -9.82 20.20
C SER A 922 35.11 -10.46 21.37
#